data_0a6f1b4e9c27fcd43c5cad6859154322
#
_entry.id   0a6f1b4e9c27fcd43c5cad6859154322
#
_cell.length_a   1.000
_cell.length_b   1.000
_cell.length_c   1.000
_cell.angle_alpha   90.00
_cell.angle_beta   90.00
_cell.angle_gamma   90.00
#
_symmetry.space_group_name_H-M   'P 1'
#
loop_
_entity.id
_entity.type
_entity.pdbx_description
1 polymer ?
#
loop_
_entity_poly.entity_id
_entity_poly.type
_entity_poly.pdbx_seq_one_letter_code
_entity_poly.pdbx_strand_id
1 'polypeptide(L)'
;MNITPLYELSSRLRNCMIAGTNLVMEDFRLRRAVEDIKPYAKAAPVFAKLAELTGQLLEPDRDDREELLLDAITLLDALLCTQAMVGADEPVPAGSTADANAGEPVKRLPQHGGTYSVKNIPYSQLCPLIEALTTSGAGHYAYVLEQHNKHPEIFLDYRVRAAMVQALGAAYSELAESAERWLKEGGSDVVWLLKKDFDPKGKKEMVRRVHVIEAICGAKENDFYVSMLLQAEKEVREELILALGHEPSNIDLLLELAQTESRGMKDKVLYTLACSDNEAAAEPFRKLLKKKPVHAFELLYLSRTGWASQLIAECMKDKLAQLEQKAADAGQPIFEDEDIKYWENLLPALIGKSGAQIEDVIMEAAVFADRWGLYTNVVFDEDNAQRNIVSAMYGRGAVIGKGEKFGNELSRTLQLMLRVNPDAGLCRLALKLFDMNGENDERNTYFGAVVLAKLYENGDCTEWIKAHAAFGSGRRSGIVGQIIQSFTGAKNTEGSGRMRQLLQAATGIKCTAEGWSTESVFYNGITSREIKYVQSISQRIEGNFTDMLIDGAGYFDDIIIGMVCEENKELCEKVEEYLYKRVLTYTSKGKPVKYFTALKKCGCTHCDGLAVHYLKVFSLDIWAFRYIVEQLPGSSQDKIDELMRAYPLIKSGKIGGGFKSEGNESMYLGLVDELRMGKL
;
A
#
# COMPACT_ATOMS: atom_id res chain seq x y z
N MET A 1 5.76 -38.49 -36.54
CA MET A 1 6.53 -38.61 -35.29
C MET A 1 5.53 -38.69 -34.14
N ASN A 2 5.65 -39.63 -33.23
CA ASN A 2 4.73 -39.67 -32.09
C ASN A 2 5.14 -38.57 -31.09
N ILE A 3 4.29 -37.56 -30.89
CA ILE A 3 4.56 -36.38 -30.04
C ILE A 3 4.12 -36.59 -28.58
N THR A 4 3.41 -37.71 -28.30
CA THR A 4 2.92 -38.02 -26.94
C THR A 4 4.02 -38.03 -25.86
N PRO A 5 5.23 -38.58 -26.08
CA PRO A 5 6.31 -38.51 -25.10
C PRO A 5 6.80 -37.10 -24.79
N LEU A 6 6.71 -36.14 -25.76
CA LEU A 6 7.08 -34.76 -25.52
C LEU A 6 6.07 -34.06 -24.63
N TYR A 7 4.77 -34.31 -24.81
CA TYR A 7 3.74 -33.80 -23.91
C TYR A 7 3.83 -34.36 -22.50
N GLU A 8 4.12 -35.67 -22.37
CA GLU A 8 4.34 -36.29 -21.06
C GLU A 8 5.54 -35.66 -20.36
N LEU A 9 6.66 -35.50 -21.07
CA LEU A 9 7.84 -34.81 -20.53
C LEU A 9 7.51 -33.38 -20.11
N SER A 10 6.79 -32.58 -20.93
CA SER A 10 6.36 -31.24 -20.61
C SER A 10 5.54 -31.20 -19.32
N SER A 11 4.58 -32.12 -19.17
CA SER A 11 3.77 -32.25 -17.96
C SER A 11 4.63 -32.54 -16.73
N ARG A 12 5.63 -33.43 -16.83
CA ARG A 12 6.50 -33.79 -15.69
C ARG A 12 7.45 -32.68 -15.31
N LEU A 13 8.10 -32.03 -16.26
CA LEU A 13 8.96 -30.88 -16.00
C LEU A 13 8.19 -29.75 -15.31
N ARG A 14 6.96 -29.48 -15.77
CA ARG A 14 6.10 -28.45 -15.12
C ARG A 14 5.66 -28.85 -13.72
N ASN A 15 5.38 -30.12 -13.47
CA ASN A 15 5.10 -30.61 -12.12
C ASN A 15 6.29 -30.39 -11.19
N CYS A 16 7.53 -30.62 -11.67
CA CYS A 16 8.74 -30.34 -10.89
C CYS A 16 8.91 -28.83 -10.61
N MET A 17 8.53 -27.97 -11.56
CA MET A 17 8.53 -26.52 -11.31
C MET A 17 7.55 -26.12 -10.20
N ILE A 18 6.38 -26.73 -10.15
CA ILE A 18 5.33 -26.41 -9.16
C ILE A 18 5.70 -27.01 -7.79
N ALA A 19 6.20 -28.23 -7.78
CA ALA A 19 6.49 -28.98 -6.55
C ALA A 19 7.85 -28.65 -5.93
N GLY A 20 8.75 -28.03 -6.70
CA GLY A 20 10.12 -27.70 -6.32
C GLY A 20 11.16 -28.66 -6.89
N THR A 21 12.33 -28.15 -7.24
CA THR A 21 13.43 -28.90 -7.88
C THR A 21 14.03 -30.00 -7.00
N ASN A 22 13.84 -29.92 -5.69
CA ASN A 22 14.27 -30.94 -4.74
C ASN A 22 13.59 -32.32 -5.00
N LEU A 23 12.41 -32.33 -5.62
CA LEU A 23 11.66 -33.57 -5.91
C LEU A 23 12.05 -34.21 -7.26
N VAL A 24 12.87 -33.53 -8.07
CA VAL A 24 13.33 -34.07 -9.39
C VAL A 24 13.98 -35.41 -9.24
N MET A 25 14.77 -35.64 -8.19
CA MET A 25 15.48 -36.88 -7.94
C MET A 25 14.56 -38.03 -7.50
N GLU A 26 13.40 -37.73 -6.96
CA GLU A 26 12.44 -38.70 -6.45
C GLU A 26 11.35 -39.05 -7.48
N ASP A 27 11.18 -38.21 -8.53
CA ASP A 27 10.16 -38.41 -9.55
C ASP A 27 10.56 -39.48 -10.58
N PHE A 28 10.17 -40.73 -10.30
CA PHE A 28 10.39 -41.86 -11.22
C PHE A 28 9.68 -41.68 -12.56
N ARG A 29 8.58 -40.92 -12.62
CA ARG A 29 7.82 -40.66 -13.85
C ARG A 29 8.55 -39.66 -14.74
N LEU A 30 9.21 -38.67 -14.16
CA LEU A 30 10.10 -37.78 -14.89
C LEU A 30 11.28 -38.58 -15.50
N ARG A 31 11.92 -39.44 -14.72
CA ARG A 31 12.99 -40.29 -15.24
C ARG A 31 12.53 -41.14 -16.42
N ARG A 32 11.34 -41.74 -16.33
CA ARG A 32 10.76 -42.52 -17.44
C ARG A 32 10.51 -41.62 -18.65
N ALA A 33 9.90 -40.45 -18.49
CA ALA A 33 9.64 -39.52 -19.58
C ALA A 33 10.95 -39.09 -20.28
N VAL A 34 12.02 -38.86 -19.52
CA VAL A 34 13.36 -38.55 -20.05
C VAL A 34 13.93 -39.74 -20.85
N GLU A 35 13.76 -40.98 -20.38
CA GLU A 35 14.17 -42.19 -21.15
C GLU A 35 13.38 -42.33 -22.44
N ASP A 36 12.07 -42.05 -22.43
CA ASP A 36 11.18 -42.19 -23.58
C ASP A 36 11.52 -41.18 -24.70
N ILE A 37 12.18 -40.04 -24.41
CA ILE A 37 12.62 -39.07 -25.41
C ILE A 37 14.03 -39.33 -25.97
N LYS A 38 14.86 -40.15 -25.31
CA LYS A 38 16.25 -40.45 -25.79
C LYS A 38 16.32 -40.93 -27.24
N PRO A 39 15.38 -41.79 -27.75
CA PRO A 39 15.40 -42.19 -29.14
C PRO A 39 15.26 -41.04 -30.14
N TYR A 40 14.60 -39.94 -29.73
CA TYR A 40 14.39 -38.77 -30.58
C TYR A 40 15.69 -37.92 -30.75
N ALA A 41 16.66 -38.06 -29.86
CA ALA A 41 17.96 -37.36 -29.95
C ALA A 41 18.69 -37.62 -31.28
N LYS A 42 18.42 -38.80 -31.92
CA LYS A 42 19.00 -39.14 -33.22
C LYS A 42 18.29 -38.47 -34.40
N ALA A 43 17.08 -37.93 -34.20
CA ALA A 43 16.25 -37.38 -35.28
C ALA A 43 16.62 -35.93 -35.66
N ALA A 44 17.03 -35.12 -34.67
CA ALA A 44 17.47 -33.74 -34.90
C ALA A 44 18.33 -33.21 -33.75
N PRO A 45 19.26 -32.25 -33.99
CA PRO A 45 20.13 -31.67 -32.98
C PRO A 45 19.40 -31.04 -31.78
N VAL A 46 18.21 -30.51 -32.01
CA VAL A 46 17.35 -29.91 -30.98
C VAL A 46 16.86 -30.95 -29.97
N PHE A 47 16.48 -32.13 -30.42
CA PHE A 47 16.12 -33.24 -29.51
C PHE A 47 17.34 -33.79 -28.76
N ALA A 48 18.51 -33.80 -29.39
CA ALA A 48 19.75 -34.15 -28.70
C ALA A 48 20.05 -33.15 -27.55
N LYS A 49 19.87 -31.85 -27.80
CA LYS A 49 20.01 -30.84 -26.77
C LYS A 49 18.98 -30.98 -25.63
N LEU A 50 17.72 -31.26 -25.97
CA LEU A 50 16.68 -31.50 -24.97
C LEU A 50 17.01 -32.75 -24.11
N ALA A 51 17.49 -33.85 -24.73
CA ALA A 51 17.89 -35.05 -24.00
C ALA A 51 19.11 -34.81 -23.12
N GLU A 52 20.03 -33.97 -23.55
CA GLU A 52 21.20 -33.52 -22.75
C GLU A 52 20.75 -32.74 -21.53
N LEU A 53 19.94 -31.66 -21.69
CA LEU A 53 19.45 -30.83 -20.60
C LEU A 53 18.65 -31.64 -19.56
N THR A 54 17.74 -32.50 -20.03
CA THR A 54 16.94 -33.32 -19.14
C THR A 54 17.75 -34.46 -18.48
N GLY A 55 18.80 -34.91 -19.13
CA GLY A 55 19.78 -35.84 -18.54
C GLY A 55 20.59 -35.21 -17.42
N GLN A 56 21.10 -33.99 -17.64
CA GLN A 56 21.84 -33.22 -16.66
C GLN A 56 20.95 -32.85 -15.44
N LEU A 57 19.66 -32.56 -15.66
CA LEU A 57 18.70 -32.27 -14.60
C LEU A 57 18.55 -33.43 -13.60
N LEU A 58 18.74 -34.68 -14.06
CA LEU A 58 18.64 -35.90 -13.25
C LEU A 58 19.96 -36.31 -12.59
N GLU A 59 21.05 -35.56 -12.77
CA GLU A 59 22.31 -35.85 -12.09
C GLU A 59 22.23 -35.45 -10.61
N PRO A 60 22.85 -36.23 -9.68
CA PRO A 60 22.91 -35.90 -8.27
C PRO A 60 23.78 -34.64 -8.04
N ASP A 61 23.55 -33.96 -6.93
CA ASP A 61 24.38 -32.88 -6.40
C ASP A 61 24.65 -31.70 -7.37
N ARG A 62 23.61 -31.27 -8.09
CA ARG A 62 23.68 -30.10 -8.96
C ARG A 62 23.01 -28.88 -8.32
N ASP A 63 23.70 -27.76 -8.34
CA ASP A 63 23.23 -26.47 -7.81
C ASP A 63 22.43 -25.66 -8.85
N ASP A 64 22.54 -26.02 -10.16
CA ASP A 64 21.94 -25.30 -11.29
C ASP A 64 20.64 -25.93 -11.81
N ARG A 65 19.95 -26.76 -10.98
CA ARG A 65 18.75 -27.49 -11.39
C ARG A 65 17.60 -26.60 -11.83
N GLU A 66 17.43 -25.46 -11.19
CA GLU A 66 16.38 -24.51 -11.55
C GLU A 66 16.61 -23.96 -12.96
N GLU A 67 17.84 -23.65 -13.29
CA GLU A 67 18.23 -23.14 -14.60
C GLU A 67 18.03 -24.21 -15.69
N LEU A 68 18.53 -25.41 -15.44
CA LEU A 68 18.35 -26.55 -16.35
C LEU A 68 16.90 -26.88 -16.59
N LEU A 69 16.05 -26.80 -15.54
CA LEU A 69 14.63 -27.06 -15.63
C LEU A 69 13.94 -26.02 -16.51
N LEU A 70 14.28 -24.73 -16.32
CA LEU A 70 13.76 -23.64 -17.11
C LEU A 70 14.17 -23.75 -18.59
N ASP A 71 15.44 -24.05 -18.85
CA ASP A 71 15.97 -24.21 -20.19
C ASP A 71 15.33 -25.42 -20.91
N ALA A 72 15.16 -26.54 -20.20
CA ALA A 72 14.51 -27.71 -20.74
C ALA A 72 13.04 -27.44 -21.12
N ILE A 73 12.29 -26.73 -20.27
CA ILE A 73 10.90 -26.38 -20.57
C ILE A 73 10.83 -25.39 -21.73
N THR A 74 11.67 -24.36 -21.74
CA THR A 74 11.68 -23.36 -22.81
C THR A 74 11.95 -24.00 -24.16
N LEU A 75 12.94 -24.88 -24.21
CA LEU A 75 13.28 -25.61 -25.44
C LEU A 75 12.15 -26.57 -25.87
N LEU A 76 11.57 -27.28 -24.91
CA LEU A 76 10.47 -28.22 -25.17
C LEU A 76 9.19 -27.51 -25.65
N ASP A 77 8.85 -26.36 -25.06
CA ASP A 77 7.71 -25.57 -25.50
C ASP A 77 7.91 -24.98 -26.90
N ALA A 78 9.11 -24.53 -27.23
CA ALA A 78 9.44 -24.10 -28.59
C ALA A 78 9.26 -25.24 -29.60
N LEU A 79 9.69 -26.44 -29.23
CA LEU A 79 9.51 -27.65 -30.06
C LEU A 79 8.03 -28.01 -30.24
N LEU A 80 7.25 -27.99 -29.15
CA LEU A 80 5.82 -28.30 -29.22
C LEU A 80 5.05 -27.24 -30.01
N CYS A 81 5.44 -25.98 -29.92
CA CYS A 81 4.85 -24.88 -30.69
C CYS A 81 5.10 -25.04 -32.19
N THR A 82 6.33 -25.38 -32.58
CA THR A 82 6.66 -25.62 -34.00
C THR A 82 5.95 -26.84 -34.59
N GLN A 83 5.76 -27.89 -33.81
CA GLN A 83 5.01 -29.08 -34.22
C GLN A 83 3.51 -28.81 -34.33
N ALA A 84 2.93 -28.02 -33.45
CA ALA A 84 1.52 -27.61 -33.53
C ALA A 84 1.22 -26.79 -34.79
N MET A 85 2.17 -26.01 -35.29
CA MET A 85 2.00 -25.25 -36.54
C MET A 85 2.05 -26.13 -37.79
N VAL A 86 2.64 -27.31 -37.74
CA VAL A 86 2.76 -28.24 -38.88
C VAL A 86 1.57 -29.24 -38.95
N GLY A 87 0.84 -29.45 -37.82
CA GLY A 87 -0.22 -30.43 -37.67
C GLY A 87 -1.64 -29.86 -37.50
N ALA A 88 -1.92 -28.67 -38.05
CA ALA A 88 -3.19 -27.97 -37.81
C ALA A 88 -4.47 -28.63 -38.36
N ASP A 89 -4.38 -29.78 -39.00
CA ASP A 89 -5.52 -30.48 -39.63
C ASP A 89 -6.04 -31.73 -38.88
N GLU A 90 -5.45 -32.11 -37.72
CA GLU A 90 -6.02 -33.21 -36.94
C GLU A 90 -6.45 -32.75 -35.53
N PRO A 91 -7.74 -32.96 -35.16
CA PRO A 91 -8.21 -32.59 -33.81
C PRO A 91 -7.54 -33.52 -32.80
N VAL A 92 -6.79 -32.96 -31.86
CA VAL A 92 -6.27 -33.63 -30.69
C VAL A 92 -7.47 -34.15 -29.87
N PRO A 93 -7.58 -35.44 -29.56
CA PRO A 93 -8.69 -35.95 -28.76
C PRO A 93 -8.64 -35.32 -27.38
N ALA A 94 -9.64 -34.48 -27.10
CA ALA A 94 -9.88 -33.93 -25.78
C ALA A 94 -10.23 -35.10 -24.86
N GLY A 95 -9.33 -35.51 -23.96
CA GLY A 95 -9.67 -36.44 -22.92
C GLY A 95 -8.64 -37.47 -22.47
N SER A 96 -7.40 -37.46 -22.97
CA SER A 96 -6.51 -38.58 -22.70
C SER A 96 -5.49 -38.43 -21.55
N THR A 97 -5.47 -37.32 -20.79
CA THR A 97 -4.42 -37.13 -19.80
C THR A 97 -4.87 -36.67 -18.41
N ALA A 98 -6.12 -36.28 -18.22
CA ALA A 98 -6.53 -35.73 -16.93
C ALA A 98 -6.87 -36.77 -15.86
N ASP A 99 -7.36 -37.97 -16.24
CA ASP A 99 -7.97 -38.89 -15.25
C ASP A 99 -7.18 -40.16 -14.93
N ALA A 100 -6.07 -40.42 -15.59
CA ALA A 100 -5.34 -41.68 -15.38
C ALA A 100 -4.37 -41.69 -14.17
N ASN A 101 -4.22 -40.60 -13.45
CA ASN A 101 -3.26 -40.44 -12.36
C ASN A 101 -3.85 -39.80 -11.09
N ALA A 102 -5.00 -40.27 -10.63
CA ALA A 102 -5.41 -40.13 -9.25
C ALA A 102 -4.54 -41.05 -8.35
N GLY A 103 -3.23 -40.83 -8.36
CA GLY A 103 -2.33 -41.27 -7.31
C GLY A 103 -2.48 -40.28 -6.13
N GLU A 104 -2.21 -40.78 -4.92
CA GLU A 104 -2.37 -40.02 -3.67
C GLU A 104 -1.95 -38.58 -3.80
N PRO A 105 -2.74 -37.64 -3.23
CA PRO A 105 -2.43 -36.21 -3.35
C PRO A 105 -1.06 -35.96 -2.75
N VAL A 106 -0.14 -35.48 -3.57
CA VAL A 106 1.16 -34.96 -3.12
C VAL A 106 0.84 -33.93 -2.03
N LYS A 107 1.36 -34.16 -0.82
CA LYS A 107 1.22 -33.23 0.31
C LYS A 107 1.72 -31.87 -0.17
N ARG A 108 0.80 -30.98 -0.45
CA ARG A 108 1.13 -29.61 -0.86
C ARG A 108 1.84 -28.94 0.30
N LEU A 109 3.01 -28.42 0.04
CA LEU A 109 3.65 -27.46 0.95
C LEU A 109 2.68 -26.30 1.18
N PRO A 110 2.59 -25.76 2.42
CA PRO A 110 1.69 -24.66 2.71
C PRO A 110 2.07 -23.46 1.85
N GLN A 111 1.25 -23.22 0.81
CA GLN A 111 1.35 -22.01 0.01
C GLN A 111 0.66 -20.88 0.76
N HIS A 112 1.31 -19.76 0.89
CA HIS A 112 0.69 -18.55 1.36
C HIS A 112 -0.32 -18.08 0.33
N GLY A 113 -1.61 -18.25 0.63
CA GLY A 113 -2.74 -17.67 -0.06
C GLY A 113 -3.15 -18.32 -1.38
N GLY A 114 -4.25 -19.07 -1.38
CA GLY A 114 -5.01 -19.45 -2.56
C GLY A 114 -4.58 -20.78 -3.22
N THR A 115 -5.54 -21.64 -3.39
CA THR A 115 -5.37 -22.91 -4.12
C THR A 115 -5.52 -22.63 -5.61
N TYR A 116 -4.43 -22.34 -6.31
CA TYR A 116 -4.45 -22.27 -7.77
C TYR A 116 -4.15 -23.68 -8.35
N SER A 117 -5.08 -24.17 -9.14
CA SER A 117 -4.83 -25.34 -9.99
C SER A 117 -4.06 -24.88 -11.21
N VAL A 118 -2.75 -25.08 -11.23
CA VAL A 118 -1.93 -24.73 -12.40
C VAL A 118 -2.27 -25.68 -13.54
N LYS A 119 -2.97 -25.18 -14.54
CA LYS A 119 -3.23 -25.89 -15.79
C LYS A 119 -1.96 -25.89 -16.64
N ASN A 120 -1.81 -26.92 -17.48
CA ASN A 120 -0.76 -26.96 -18.48
C ASN A 120 -1.04 -25.90 -19.56
N ILE A 121 -0.35 -24.75 -19.50
CA ILE A 121 -0.60 -23.60 -20.37
C ILE A 121 0.34 -23.67 -21.58
N PRO A 122 -0.19 -23.77 -22.82
CA PRO A 122 0.63 -23.76 -24.02
C PRO A 122 1.41 -22.47 -24.16
N TYR A 123 2.63 -22.55 -24.70
CA TYR A 123 3.46 -21.36 -24.93
C TYR A 123 2.78 -20.34 -25.84
N SER A 124 2.00 -20.77 -26.82
CA SER A 124 1.22 -19.88 -27.69
C SER A 124 0.25 -18.96 -26.95
N GLN A 125 -0.26 -19.37 -25.79
CA GLN A 125 -1.10 -18.51 -24.94
C GLN A 125 -0.26 -17.55 -24.08
N LEU A 126 0.95 -17.95 -23.70
CA LEU A 126 1.84 -17.14 -22.88
C LEU A 126 2.65 -16.13 -23.72
N CYS A 127 2.94 -16.45 -24.98
CA CYS A 127 3.83 -15.67 -25.84
C CYS A 127 3.41 -14.17 -25.94
N PRO A 128 2.15 -13.82 -26.18
CA PRO A 128 1.74 -12.41 -26.23
C PRO A 128 1.94 -11.69 -24.89
N LEU A 129 1.74 -12.39 -23.77
CA LEU A 129 1.93 -11.84 -22.43
C LEU A 129 3.43 -11.63 -22.13
N ILE A 130 4.26 -12.62 -22.46
CA ILE A 130 5.71 -12.52 -22.33
C ILE A 130 6.27 -11.37 -23.18
N GLU A 131 5.79 -11.25 -24.42
CA GLU A 131 6.16 -10.14 -25.29
C GLU A 131 5.76 -8.79 -24.70
N ALA A 132 4.52 -8.67 -24.21
CA ALA A 132 4.04 -7.45 -23.59
C ALA A 132 4.79 -7.07 -22.28
N LEU A 133 5.31 -8.06 -21.54
CA LEU A 133 6.13 -7.85 -20.34
C LEU A 133 7.58 -7.45 -20.67
N THR A 134 8.13 -7.93 -21.80
CA THR A 134 9.56 -7.79 -22.12
C THR A 134 9.87 -6.74 -23.17
N THR A 135 8.86 -6.24 -23.90
CA THR A 135 9.03 -5.24 -24.93
C THR A 135 8.23 -3.97 -24.62
N SER A 136 8.68 -2.84 -25.19
CA SER A 136 7.95 -1.58 -25.06
C SER A 136 6.95 -1.44 -26.21
N GLY A 137 5.68 -1.15 -25.91
CA GLY A 137 4.65 -0.94 -26.92
C GLY A 137 3.41 -0.25 -26.36
N ALA A 138 2.71 0.50 -27.25
CA ALA A 138 1.44 1.11 -26.86
C ALA A 138 0.40 0.01 -26.54
N GLY A 139 -0.21 0.12 -25.36
CA GLY A 139 -1.24 -0.85 -24.92
C GLY A 139 -0.69 -2.09 -24.19
N HIS A 140 0.63 -2.34 -24.17
CA HIS A 140 1.19 -3.51 -23.49
C HIS A 140 0.82 -3.55 -22.01
N TYR A 141 0.94 -2.43 -21.30
CA TYR A 141 0.56 -2.36 -19.88
C TYR A 141 -0.92 -2.68 -19.65
N ALA A 142 -1.81 -2.08 -20.45
CA ALA A 142 -3.24 -2.35 -20.36
C ALA A 142 -3.56 -3.84 -20.61
N TYR A 143 -2.90 -4.44 -21.60
CA TYR A 143 -3.04 -5.86 -21.89
C TYR A 143 -2.54 -6.74 -20.72
N VAL A 144 -1.37 -6.45 -20.18
CA VAL A 144 -0.81 -7.19 -19.02
C VAL A 144 -1.74 -7.09 -17.81
N LEU A 145 -2.26 -5.88 -17.51
CA LEU A 145 -3.20 -5.67 -16.42
C LEU A 145 -4.52 -6.42 -16.65
N GLU A 146 -5.04 -6.40 -17.88
CA GLU A 146 -6.24 -7.17 -18.24
C GLU A 146 -6.03 -8.68 -18.05
N GLN A 147 -4.88 -9.20 -18.50
CA GLN A 147 -4.55 -10.62 -18.32
C GLN A 147 -4.39 -10.98 -16.84
N HIS A 148 -3.77 -10.13 -16.03
CA HIS A 148 -3.66 -10.37 -14.60
C HIS A 148 -5.02 -10.42 -13.91
N ASN A 149 -5.93 -9.51 -14.28
CA ASN A 149 -7.28 -9.47 -13.69
C ASN A 149 -8.15 -10.66 -14.11
N LYS A 150 -8.00 -11.15 -15.34
CA LYS A 150 -8.80 -12.27 -15.88
C LYS A 150 -8.22 -13.64 -15.57
N HIS A 151 -6.90 -13.73 -15.56
CA HIS A 151 -6.14 -14.99 -15.50
C HIS A 151 -4.92 -14.88 -14.58
N PRO A 152 -5.08 -14.57 -13.28
CA PRO A 152 -3.96 -14.40 -12.35
C PRO A 152 -3.10 -15.66 -12.23
N GLU A 153 -3.68 -16.84 -12.47
CA GLU A 153 -2.97 -18.12 -12.45
C GLU A 153 -1.85 -18.23 -13.50
N ILE A 154 -1.95 -17.49 -14.61
CA ILE A 154 -0.92 -17.49 -15.67
C ILE A 154 0.39 -16.86 -15.15
N PHE A 155 0.29 -15.90 -14.25
CA PHE A 155 1.44 -15.21 -13.67
C PHE A 155 2.24 -16.07 -12.67
N LEU A 156 1.72 -17.26 -12.32
CA LEU A 156 2.45 -18.24 -11.55
C LEU A 156 3.36 -19.14 -12.42
N ASP A 157 3.19 -19.10 -13.75
CA ASP A 157 4.05 -19.84 -14.67
C ASP A 157 5.47 -19.25 -14.67
N TYR A 158 6.49 -20.09 -14.54
CA TYR A 158 7.89 -19.64 -14.45
C TYR A 158 8.36 -18.85 -15.64
N ARG A 159 7.86 -19.14 -16.84
CA ARG A 159 8.19 -18.38 -18.06
C ARG A 159 7.67 -16.95 -17.98
N VAL A 160 6.47 -16.78 -17.42
CA VAL A 160 5.89 -15.44 -17.18
C VAL A 160 6.62 -14.76 -16.02
N ARG A 161 6.96 -15.49 -14.95
CA ARG A 161 7.76 -14.95 -13.83
C ARG A 161 9.12 -14.45 -14.30
N ALA A 162 9.79 -15.19 -15.19
CA ALA A 162 11.05 -14.73 -15.79
C ALA A 162 10.86 -13.43 -16.60
N ALA A 163 9.78 -13.31 -17.35
CA ALA A 163 9.41 -12.07 -18.06
C ALA A 163 9.05 -10.93 -17.09
N MET A 164 8.38 -11.22 -15.98
CA MET A 164 8.11 -10.23 -14.93
C MET A 164 9.39 -9.72 -14.26
N VAL A 165 10.40 -10.59 -14.06
CA VAL A 165 11.71 -10.14 -13.54
C VAL A 165 12.36 -9.16 -14.53
N GLN A 166 12.29 -9.41 -15.83
CA GLN A 166 12.77 -8.47 -16.83
C GLN A 166 11.94 -7.16 -16.84
N ALA A 167 10.62 -7.25 -16.62
CA ALA A 167 9.73 -6.10 -16.53
C ALA A 167 10.03 -5.17 -15.34
N LEU A 168 10.78 -5.62 -14.32
CA LEU A 168 11.30 -4.73 -13.26
C LEU A 168 12.18 -3.60 -13.82
N GLY A 169 12.81 -3.82 -14.97
CA GLY A 169 13.60 -2.84 -15.72
C GLY A 169 12.81 -2.03 -16.76
N ALA A 170 11.51 -2.24 -16.88
CA ALA A 170 10.71 -1.58 -17.90
C ALA A 170 10.78 -0.04 -17.80
N ALA A 171 10.82 0.61 -18.95
CA ALA A 171 10.82 2.07 -19.04
C ALA A 171 9.49 2.68 -18.53
N TYR A 172 8.38 1.95 -18.67
CA TYR A 172 7.08 2.32 -18.15
C TYR A 172 6.99 1.94 -16.67
N SER A 173 6.96 2.93 -15.79
CA SER A 173 7.06 2.73 -14.34
C SER A 173 5.95 1.88 -13.76
N GLU A 174 4.71 2.08 -14.23
CA GLU A 174 3.53 1.36 -13.72
C GLU A 174 3.59 -0.14 -14.02
N LEU A 175 4.18 -0.53 -15.17
CA LEU A 175 4.42 -1.94 -15.46
C LEU A 175 5.45 -2.53 -14.51
N ALA A 176 6.58 -1.84 -14.30
CA ALA A 176 7.64 -2.29 -13.42
C ALA A 176 7.16 -2.41 -11.96
N GLU A 177 6.34 -1.47 -11.50
CA GLU A 177 5.75 -1.47 -10.16
C GLU A 177 4.72 -2.59 -9.98
N SER A 178 3.92 -2.85 -11.02
CA SER A 178 2.98 -3.98 -11.00
C SER A 178 3.73 -5.31 -10.97
N ALA A 179 4.78 -5.48 -11.78
CA ALA A 179 5.63 -6.66 -11.79
C ALA A 179 6.30 -6.87 -10.40
N GLU A 180 6.81 -5.81 -9.79
CA GLU A 180 7.40 -5.86 -8.44
C GLU A 180 6.38 -6.37 -7.40
N ARG A 181 5.16 -5.84 -7.41
CA ARG A 181 4.09 -6.25 -6.50
C ARG A 181 3.73 -7.72 -6.70
N TRP A 182 3.46 -8.15 -7.93
CA TRP A 182 3.06 -9.53 -8.23
C TRP A 182 4.17 -10.54 -7.94
N LEU A 183 5.45 -10.17 -8.16
CA LEU A 183 6.56 -11.03 -7.78
C LEU A 183 6.68 -11.20 -6.26
N LYS A 184 6.39 -10.14 -5.47
CA LYS A 184 6.33 -10.24 -3.99
C LYS A 184 5.25 -11.23 -3.53
N GLU A 185 4.11 -11.28 -4.23
CA GLU A 185 3.03 -12.22 -3.95
C GLU A 185 3.39 -13.66 -4.36
N GLY A 186 4.34 -13.82 -5.29
CA GLY A 186 4.76 -15.10 -5.85
C GLY A 186 5.54 -16.02 -4.91
N GLY A 187 5.97 -15.54 -3.73
CA GLY A 187 6.70 -16.33 -2.74
C GLY A 187 8.16 -16.59 -3.08
N SER A 188 8.80 -17.54 -2.35
CA SER A 188 10.25 -17.80 -2.44
C SER A 188 10.72 -18.38 -3.77
N ASP A 189 9.82 -18.95 -4.55
CA ASP A 189 10.14 -19.65 -5.80
C ASP A 189 10.72 -18.75 -6.90
N VAL A 190 10.61 -17.42 -6.75
CA VAL A 190 11.15 -16.46 -7.73
C VAL A 190 12.53 -15.94 -7.35
N VAL A 191 13.02 -16.23 -6.14
CA VAL A 191 14.25 -15.62 -5.60
C VAL A 191 15.47 -15.96 -6.43
N TRP A 192 15.58 -17.18 -6.90
CA TRP A 192 16.69 -17.59 -7.76
C TRP A 192 16.70 -16.85 -9.11
N LEU A 193 15.51 -16.56 -9.69
CA LEU A 193 15.38 -15.74 -10.90
C LEU A 193 15.84 -14.29 -10.66
N LEU A 194 15.51 -13.73 -9.49
CA LEU A 194 15.92 -12.39 -9.11
C LEU A 194 17.41 -12.28 -8.86
N LYS A 195 18.05 -13.37 -8.37
CA LYS A 195 19.50 -13.45 -8.15
C LYS A 195 20.27 -13.79 -9.42
N LYS A 196 19.62 -14.45 -10.39
CA LYS A 196 20.23 -14.77 -11.68
C LYS A 196 20.65 -13.49 -12.39
N ASP A 197 21.88 -13.44 -12.86
CA ASP A 197 22.45 -12.29 -13.56
C ASP A 197 22.30 -10.95 -12.80
N PHE A 198 22.32 -11.02 -11.47
CA PHE A 198 22.25 -9.82 -10.66
C PHE A 198 23.53 -8.99 -10.79
N ASP A 199 23.37 -7.76 -11.28
CA ASP A 199 24.46 -6.81 -11.41
C ASP A 199 24.43 -5.79 -10.26
N PRO A 200 25.36 -5.86 -9.29
CA PRO A 200 25.41 -4.92 -8.18
C PRO A 200 25.68 -3.46 -8.62
N LYS A 201 26.12 -3.26 -9.88
CA LYS A 201 26.31 -1.93 -10.49
C LYS A 201 25.12 -1.49 -11.33
N GLY A 202 24.07 -2.31 -11.39
CA GLY A 202 22.85 -2.01 -12.13
C GLY A 202 22.06 -0.86 -11.53
N LYS A 203 20.97 -0.50 -12.19
CA LYS A 203 20.12 0.63 -11.80
C LYS A 203 18.78 0.16 -11.24
N LYS A 204 17.71 0.87 -11.57
CA LYS A 204 16.33 0.66 -11.03
C LYS A 204 15.84 -0.78 -11.06
N GLU A 205 16.21 -1.57 -12.05
CA GLU A 205 15.86 -2.99 -12.10
C GLU A 205 16.45 -3.75 -10.92
N MET A 206 17.75 -3.58 -10.68
CA MET A 206 18.44 -4.27 -9.58
C MET A 206 17.95 -3.80 -8.21
N VAL A 207 17.66 -2.53 -8.06
CA VAL A 207 16.98 -1.97 -6.87
C VAL A 207 15.66 -2.70 -6.61
N ARG A 208 14.81 -2.83 -7.62
CA ARG A 208 13.53 -3.54 -7.48
C ARG A 208 13.70 -5.03 -7.21
N ARG A 209 14.74 -5.66 -7.78
CA ARG A 209 15.08 -7.06 -7.45
C ARG A 209 15.41 -7.21 -5.97
N VAL A 210 16.23 -6.31 -5.39
CA VAL A 210 16.51 -6.29 -3.95
C VAL A 210 15.23 -6.13 -3.14
N HIS A 211 14.34 -5.20 -3.51
CA HIS A 211 13.05 -5.00 -2.84
C HIS A 211 12.18 -6.26 -2.81
N VAL A 212 12.18 -7.03 -3.92
CA VAL A 212 11.40 -8.27 -3.97
C VAL A 212 12.05 -9.35 -3.11
N ILE A 213 13.37 -9.52 -3.19
CA ILE A 213 14.11 -10.50 -2.36
C ILE A 213 13.94 -10.18 -0.88
N GLU A 214 14.12 -8.91 -0.49
CA GLU A 214 13.94 -8.45 0.88
C GLU A 214 12.52 -8.73 1.40
N ALA A 215 11.50 -8.39 0.60
CA ALA A 215 10.11 -8.58 1.00
C ALA A 215 9.73 -10.06 1.19
N ILE A 216 10.33 -10.95 0.43
CA ILE A 216 10.06 -12.39 0.48
C ILE A 216 10.90 -13.10 1.54
N CYS A 217 12.20 -12.82 1.59
CA CYS A 217 13.18 -13.60 2.34
C CYS A 217 13.64 -12.93 3.63
N GLY A 218 13.67 -11.59 3.68
CA GLY A 218 14.23 -10.87 4.82
C GLY A 218 15.65 -11.34 5.15
N ALA A 219 15.90 -11.75 6.40
CA ALA A 219 17.20 -12.21 6.87
C ALA A 219 17.74 -13.48 6.19
N LYS A 220 16.88 -14.29 5.58
CA LYS A 220 17.29 -15.58 4.97
C LYS A 220 18.29 -15.42 3.82
N GLU A 221 18.31 -14.26 3.18
CA GLU A 221 19.21 -13.94 2.08
C GLU A 221 20.35 -13.01 2.51
N ASN A 222 20.70 -13.00 3.80
CA ASN A 222 21.74 -12.12 4.34
C ASN A 222 23.09 -12.29 3.64
N ASP A 223 23.51 -13.51 3.39
CA ASP A 223 24.77 -13.79 2.70
C ASP A 223 24.81 -13.17 1.30
N PHE A 224 23.69 -13.20 0.59
CA PHE A 224 23.56 -12.54 -0.70
C PHE A 224 23.72 -11.01 -0.55
N TYR A 225 23.03 -10.38 0.40
CA TYR A 225 23.13 -8.94 0.61
C TYR A 225 24.56 -8.50 0.95
N VAL A 226 25.23 -9.20 1.85
CA VAL A 226 26.61 -8.92 2.24
C VAL A 226 27.55 -9.09 1.05
N SER A 227 27.41 -10.16 0.28
CA SER A 227 28.29 -10.44 -0.87
C SER A 227 28.15 -9.40 -1.99
N MET A 228 26.92 -8.95 -2.28
CA MET A 228 26.64 -7.95 -3.31
C MET A 228 27.04 -6.54 -2.87
N LEU A 229 26.97 -6.22 -1.58
CA LEU A 229 27.28 -4.90 -1.03
C LEU A 229 28.70 -4.43 -1.39
N LEU A 230 29.69 -5.34 -1.40
CA LEU A 230 31.09 -4.99 -1.67
C LEU A 230 31.31 -4.38 -3.06
N GLN A 231 30.48 -4.75 -4.02
CA GLN A 231 30.61 -4.33 -5.42
C GLN A 231 29.51 -3.35 -5.84
N ALA A 232 28.53 -3.11 -4.97
CA ALA A 232 27.32 -2.36 -5.30
C ALA A 232 27.61 -0.86 -5.50
N GLU A 233 27.05 -0.29 -6.57
CA GLU A 233 26.99 1.14 -6.80
C GLU A 233 25.83 1.79 -6.03
N LYS A 234 25.80 3.11 -6.00
CA LYS A 234 25.02 3.93 -5.09
C LYS A 234 23.57 3.45 -4.91
N GLU A 235 22.81 3.28 -5.98
CA GLU A 235 21.37 2.99 -5.88
C GLU A 235 21.11 1.59 -5.27
N VAL A 236 21.81 0.57 -5.77
CA VAL A 236 21.70 -0.80 -5.26
C VAL A 236 22.27 -0.91 -3.85
N ARG A 237 23.39 -0.21 -3.59
CA ARG A 237 24.03 -0.20 -2.28
C ARG A 237 23.13 0.36 -1.19
N GLU A 238 22.35 1.42 -1.50
CA GLU A 238 21.36 1.99 -0.57
C GLU A 238 20.34 0.95 -0.13
N GLU A 239 19.80 0.16 -1.05
CA GLU A 239 18.80 -0.85 -0.73
C GLU A 239 19.38 -2.09 -0.04
N LEU A 240 20.58 -2.50 -0.43
CA LEU A 240 21.29 -3.58 0.27
C LEU A 240 21.58 -3.22 1.74
N ILE A 241 21.96 -1.98 2.02
CA ILE A 241 22.15 -1.49 3.39
C ILE A 241 20.85 -1.59 4.20
N LEU A 242 19.70 -1.25 3.60
CA LEU A 242 18.41 -1.39 4.27
C LEU A 242 18.08 -2.87 4.52
N ALA A 243 18.34 -3.75 3.57
CA ALA A 243 18.12 -5.19 3.69
C ALA A 243 18.99 -5.84 4.79
N LEU A 244 20.21 -5.35 5.04
CA LEU A 244 21.06 -5.82 6.13
C LEU A 244 20.42 -5.64 7.52
N GLY A 245 19.48 -4.71 7.66
CA GLY A 245 18.76 -4.47 8.92
C GLY A 245 17.86 -5.63 9.38
N HIS A 246 17.58 -6.61 8.52
CA HIS A 246 16.82 -7.79 8.88
C HIS A 246 17.60 -8.80 9.72
N GLU A 247 18.92 -8.76 9.67
CA GLU A 247 19.79 -9.69 10.37
C GLU A 247 20.55 -8.99 11.53
N PRO A 248 20.21 -9.30 12.79
CA PRO A 248 20.83 -8.63 13.95
C PRO A 248 22.35 -8.79 14.04
N SER A 249 22.93 -9.85 13.48
CA SER A 249 24.37 -10.10 13.51
C SER A 249 25.16 -9.09 12.64
N ASN A 250 24.49 -8.33 11.77
CA ASN A 250 25.13 -7.30 10.96
C ASN A 250 25.45 -6.00 11.70
N ILE A 251 25.22 -5.93 13.01
CA ILE A 251 25.39 -4.67 13.76
C ILE A 251 26.80 -4.09 13.63
N ASP A 252 27.84 -4.92 13.74
CA ASP A 252 29.22 -4.47 13.64
C ASP A 252 29.53 -3.93 12.24
N LEU A 253 29.06 -4.61 11.18
CA LEU A 253 29.18 -4.16 9.80
C LEU A 253 28.48 -2.81 9.60
N LEU A 254 27.25 -2.66 10.12
CA LEU A 254 26.51 -1.39 10.00
C LEU A 254 27.19 -0.25 10.77
N LEU A 255 27.79 -0.52 11.93
CA LEU A 255 28.56 0.47 12.70
C LEU A 255 29.83 0.88 11.96
N GLU A 256 30.52 -0.03 11.27
CA GLU A 256 31.65 0.27 10.41
C GLU A 256 31.22 1.13 9.20
N LEU A 257 30.17 0.74 8.50
CA LEU A 257 29.61 1.51 7.39
C LEU A 257 29.17 2.92 7.83
N ALA A 258 28.63 3.09 9.03
CA ALA A 258 28.26 4.40 9.59
C ALA A 258 29.48 5.33 9.76
N GLN A 259 30.70 4.79 9.79
CA GLN A 259 31.94 5.58 9.88
C GLN A 259 32.57 5.84 8.50
N THR A 260 32.50 4.86 7.61
CA THR A 260 33.24 4.85 6.35
C THR A 260 32.45 5.40 5.17
N GLU A 261 31.11 5.33 5.23
CA GLU A 261 30.26 5.72 4.10
C GLU A 261 30.17 7.24 3.87
N SER A 262 29.92 7.62 2.62
CA SER A 262 29.67 9.02 2.21
C SER A 262 28.39 9.57 2.87
N ARG A 263 28.26 10.91 2.94
CA ARG A 263 27.20 11.57 3.71
C ARG A 263 25.79 11.05 3.39
N GLY A 264 25.42 10.91 2.11
CA GLY A 264 24.07 10.46 1.73
C GLY A 264 23.85 8.98 2.06
N MET A 265 24.86 8.14 1.85
CA MET A 265 24.82 6.71 2.18
C MET A 265 24.80 6.49 3.70
N LYS A 266 25.53 7.31 4.43
CA LYS A 266 25.57 7.29 5.89
C LYS A 266 24.18 7.47 6.52
N ASP A 267 23.35 8.31 5.93
CA ASP A 267 21.98 8.49 6.43
C ASP A 267 21.13 7.22 6.28
N LYS A 268 21.36 6.43 5.21
CA LYS A 268 20.72 5.12 5.04
C LYS A 268 21.20 4.11 6.08
N VAL A 269 22.51 4.08 6.35
CA VAL A 269 23.08 3.21 7.41
C VAL A 269 22.52 3.58 8.78
N LEU A 270 22.50 4.87 9.10
CA LEU A 270 21.92 5.35 10.36
C LEU A 270 20.44 5.01 10.47
N TYR A 271 19.70 5.13 9.39
CA TYR A 271 18.30 4.74 9.36
C TYR A 271 18.12 3.24 9.63
N THR A 272 18.96 2.39 9.03
CA THR A 272 18.97 0.94 9.29
C THR A 272 19.30 0.64 10.75
N LEU A 273 20.30 1.32 11.31
CA LEU A 273 20.65 1.23 12.73
C LEU A 273 19.51 1.68 13.65
N ALA A 274 18.74 2.71 13.28
CA ALA A 274 17.59 3.18 14.04
C ALA A 274 16.48 2.14 14.19
N CYS A 275 16.45 1.12 13.31
CA CYS A 275 15.52 0.01 13.36
C CYS A 275 16.07 -1.22 14.13
N SER A 276 17.34 -1.20 14.56
CA SER A 276 17.97 -2.29 15.28
C SER A 276 17.73 -2.18 16.80
N ASP A 277 17.31 -3.29 17.42
CA ASP A 277 17.14 -3.35 18.87
C ASP A 277 18.47 -3.42 19.64
N ASN A 278 19.61 -3.52 18.95
CA ASN A 278 20.91 -3.58 19.59
C ASN A 278 21.32 -2.21 20.14
N GLU A 279 21.61 -2.14 21.44
CA GLU A 279 22.00 -0.90 22.12
C GLU A 279 23.27 -0.23 21.55
N ALA A 280 24.17 -0.98 20.91
CA ALA A 280 25.34 -0.42 20.25
C ALA A 280 24.96 0.57 19.14
N ALA A 281 23.78 0.42 18.54
CA ALA A 281 23.24 1.35 17.56
C ALA A 281 22.99 2.77 18.12
N ALA A 282 22.84 2.92 19.44
CA ALA A 282 22.61 4.22 20.08
C ALA A 282 23.83 5.16 19.98
N GLU A 283 25.05 4.61 19.96
CA GLU A 283 26.28 5.41 20.04
C GLU A 283 26.49 6.41 18.88
N PRO A 284 26.28 6.06 17.61
CA PRO A 284 26.28 7.02 16.52
C PRO A 284 25.26 8.15 16.71
N PHE A 285 24.09 7.83 17.25
CA PHE A 285 23.03 8.82 17.47
C PHE A 285 23.33 9.76 18.63
N ARG A 286 23.94 9.27 19.73
CA ARG A 286 24.43 10.16 20.81
C ARG A 286 25.40 11.21 20.29
N LYS A 287 26.29 10.83 19.36
CA LYS A 287 27.23 11.77 18.73
C LYS A 287 26.52 12.73 17.79
N LEU A 288 25.53 12.24 17.04
CA LEU A 288 24.77 13.04 16.09
C LEU A 288 23.87 14.06 16.80
N LEU A 289 23.18 13.68 17.86
CA LEU A 289 22.35 14.54 18.69
C LEU A 289 23.10 15.76 19.24
N LYS A 290 24.34 15.58 19.65
CA LYS A 290 25.21 16.69 20.13
C LYS A 290 25.58 17.68 19.03
N LYS A 291 25.67 17.24 17.76
CA LYS A 291 26.16 18.06 16.64
C LYS A 291 25.03 18.60 15.77
N LYS A 292 24.02 17.78 15.53
CA LYS A 292 22.90 18.05 14.61
C LYS A 292 21.61 17.37 15.10
N PRO A 293 21.00 17.89 16.18
CA PRO A 293 19.86 17.26 16.83
C PRO A 293 18.68 17.06 15.87
N VAL A 294 18.34 18.06 15.06
CA VAL A 294 17.23 18.00 14.10
C VAL A 294 17.42 16.80 13.15
N HIS A 295 18.59 16.65 12.58
CA HIS A 295 18.87 15.52 11.67
C HIS A 295 18.82 14.17 12.38
N ALA A 296 19.25 14.11 13.65
CA ALA A 296 19.11 12.88 14.44
C ALA A 296 17.64 12.53 14.71
N PHE A 297 16.80 13.52 14.97
CA PHE A 297 15.36 13.31 15.16
C PHE A 297 14.67 12.80 13.90
N GLU A 298 15.03 13.32 12.74
CA GLU A 298 14.54 12.83 11.46
C GLU A 298 14.86 11.33 11.24
N LEU A 299 16.07 10.92 11.58
CA LEU A 299 16.53 9.54 11.45
C LEU A 299 15.92 8.60 12.52
N LEU A 300 15.69 9.10 13.73
CA LEU A 300 15.06 8.34 14.82
C LEU A 300 13.54 8.29 14.72
N TYR A 301 12.98 9.03 13.79
CA TYR A 301 11.55 9.03 13.54
C TYR A 301 11.04 7.60 13.28
N LEU A 302 9.98 7.19 13.96
CA LEU A 302 9.41 5.84 13.93
C LEU A 302 10.33 4.70 14.45
N SER A 303 11.53 4.97 14.90
CA SER A 303 12.30 3.96 15.65
C SER A 303 11.51 3.54 16.90
N ARG A 304 11.41 2.22 17.14
CA ARG A 304 10.67 1.64 18.26
C ARG A 304 11.56 0.97 19.29
N THR A 305 12.84 1.13 19.10
CA THR A 305 13.83 0.52 20.00
C THR A 305 13.81 1.18 21.36
N GLY A 306 14.10 0.39 22.41
CA GLY A 306 14.15 0.91 23.77
C GLY A 306 15.20 2.01 23.95
N TRP A 307 16.39 1.84 23.35
CA TRP A 307 17.45 2.83 23.40
C TRP A 307 17.07 4.16 22.70
N ALA A 308 16.30 4.11 21.59
CA ALA A 308 15.82 5.32 20.92
C ALA A 308 14.78 6.05 21.78
N SER A 309 13.88 5.32 22.42
CA SER A 309 12.93 5.88 23.39
C SER A 309 13.65 6.61 24.51
N GLN A 310 14.68 5.99 25.09
CA GLN A 310 15.48 6.61 26.13
C GLN A 310 16.19 7.88 25.65
N LEU A 311 16.87 7.85 24.49
CA LEU A 311 17.55 9.03 23.95
C LEU A 311 16.62 10.20 23.68
N ILE A 312 15.44 9.93 23.11
CA ILE A 312 14.47 10.99 22.84
C ILE A 312 13.87 11.55 24.13
N ALA A 313 13.58 10.69 25.11
CA ALA A 313 13.13 11.14 26.44
C ALA A 313 14.17 12.02 27.15
N GLU A 314 15.45 11.64 27.13
CA GLU A 314 16.56 12.45 27.67
C GLU A 314 16.64 13.83 26.97
N CYS A 315 16.60 13.86 25.62
CA CYS A 315 16.63 15.12 24.87
C CYS A 315 15.42 16.02 25.19
N MET A 316 14.23 15.43 25.31
CA MET A 316 13.02 16.16 25.66
C MET A 316 13.10 16.75 27.07
N LYS A 317 13.54 15.97 28.03
CA LYS A 317 13.73 16.37 29.43
C LYS A 317 14.73 17.51 29.56
N ASP A 318 15.91 17.36 28.93
CA ASP A 318 16.94 18.40 28.96
C ASP A 318 16.45 19.71 28.34
N LYS A 319 15.73 19.63 27.23
CA LYS A 319 15.20 20.81 26.54
C LYS A 319 14.07 21.47 27.33
N LEU A 320 13.21 20.68 27.97
CA LEU A 320 12.14 21.20 28.82
C LEU A 320 12.72 21.92 30.05
N ALA A 321 13.73 21.33 30.71
CA ALA A 321 14.42 21.96 31.84
C ALA A 321 15.03 23.33 31.46
N GLN A 322 15.60 23.44 30.24
CA GLN A 322 16.10 24.72 29.74
C GLN A 322 14.99 25.75 29.54
N LEU A 323 13.81 25.33 29.03
CA LEU A 323 12.65 26.21 28.89
C LEU A 323 12.08 26.64 30.25
N GLU A 324 12.00 25.72 31.22
CA GLU A 324 11.57 26.04 32.59
C GLU A 324 12.49 27.06 33.26
N GLN A 325 13.80 26.89 33.10
CA GLN A 325 14.76 27.84 33.63
C GLN A 325 14.59 29.24 32.99
N LYS A 326 14.49 29.31 31.65
CA LYS A 326 14.23 30.56 30.90
C LYS A 326 12.93 31.19 31.37
N ALA A 327 11.87 30.41 31.58
CA ALA A 327 10.58 30.88 32.03
C ALA A 327 10.63 31.43 33.48
N ALA A 328 11.37 30.76 34.36
CA ALA A 328 11.59 31.24 35.74
C ALA A 328 12.33 32.55 35.78
N ASP A 329 13.37 32.70 34.96
CA ASP A 329 14.21 33.93 34.93
C ASP A 329 13.45 35.13 34.33
N ALA A 330 12.58 34.90 33.35
CA ALA A 330 11.85 35.92 32.61
C ALA A 330 10.42 36.18 33.13
N GLY A 331 9.91 35.32 34.04
CA GLY A 331 8.51 35.37 34.49
C GLY A 331 7.48 34.94 33.48
N GLN A 332 7.92 34.47 32.30
CA GLN A 332 7.09 33.93 31.23
C GLN A 332 7.94 33.03 30.31
N PRO A 333 7.35 32.03 29.63
CA PRO A 333 8.08 31.19 28.70
C PRO A 333 8.49 31.97 27.45
N ILE A 334 9.79 31.92 27.13
CA ILE A 334 10.35 32.56 25.92
C ILE A 334 10.78 31.45 24.97
N PHE A 335 10.21 31.45 23.78
CA PHE A 335 10.55 30.59 22.67
C PHE A 335 11.26 31.37 21.56
N GLU A 336 12.49 31.02 21.28
CA GLU A 336 13.24 31.49 20.14
C GLU A 336 12.88 30.67 18.89
N ASP A 337 13.26 31.12 17.70
CA ASP A 337 12.99 30.36 16.46
C ASP A 337 13.73 29.03 16.44
N GLU A 338 14.91 28.98 17.04
CA GLU A 338 15.68 27.75 17.20
C GLU A 338 15.00 26.74 18.15
N ASP A 339 14.37 27.24 19.23
CA ASP A 339 13.59 26.40 20.14
C ASP A 339 12.38 25.79 19.42
N ILE A 340 11.66 26.58 18.65
CA ILE A 340 10.52 26.09 17.86
C ILE A 340 10.98 25.02 16.86
N LYS A 341 12.01 25.32 16.08
CA LYS A 341 12.58 24.35 15.14
C LYS A 341 13.03 23.05 15.81
N TYR A 342 13.58 23.14 16.99
CA TYR A 342 13.98 21.97 17.78
C TYR A 342 12.76 21.14 18.16
N TRP A 343 11.70 21.75 18.71
CA TRP A 343 10.48 21.08 19.12
C TRP A 343 9.68 20.50 17.94
N GLU A 344 9.60 21.22 16.82
CA GLU A 344 8.94 20.75 15.59
C GLU A 344 9.57 19.47 15.03
N ASN A 345 10.81 19.14 15.41
CA ASN A 345 11.48 17.91 15.01
C ASN A 345 11.56 16.86 16.14
N LEU A 346 11.73 17.29 17.38
CA LEU A 346 11.77 16.39 18.54
C LEU A 346 10.41 15.72 18.78
N LEU A 347 9.33 16.49 18.78
CA LEU A 347 8.00 15.95 19.07
C LEU A 347 7.58 14.86 18.07
N PRO A 348 7.70 15.05 16.75
CA PRO A 348 7.47 13.94 15.81
C PRO A 348 8.37 12.72 16.04
N ALA A 349 9.59 12.91 16.56
CA ALA A 349 10.48 11.79 16.87
C ALA A 349 9.98 10.90 18.00
N LEU A 350 9.02 11.35 18.81
CA LEU A 350 8.32 10.52 19.81
C LEU A 350 7.43 9.43 19.15
N ILE A 351 7.02 9.61 17.92
CA ILE A 351 6.14 8.66 17.24
C ILE A 351 6.85 7.32 17.06
N GLY A 352 6.13 6.25 17.39
CA GLY A 352 6.67 4.90 17.44
C GLY A 352 7.33 4.51 18.75
N LYS A 353 7.49 5.45 19.69
CA LYS A 353 8.06 5.21 21.01
C LYS A 353 6.98 5.03 22.05
N SER A 354 7.31 4.27 23.09
CA SER A 354 6.41 3.98 24.21
C SER A 354 7.22 3.68 25.47
N GLY A 355 6.52 3.51 26.58
CA GLY A 355 7.08 3.18 27.88
C GLY A 355 7.11 4.34 28.87
N ALA A 356 7.31 4.01 30.15
CA ALA A 356 7.15 4.95 31.26
C ALA A 356 7.97 6.23 31.10
N GLN A 357 9.19 6.16 30.59
CA GLN A 357 10.03 7.35 30.40
C GLN A 357 9.43 8.33 29.38
N ILE A 358 8.80 7.80 28.32
CA ILE A 358 8.12 8.62 27.30
C ILE A 358 6.84 9.23 27.89
N GLU A 359 6.07 8.44 28.65
CA GLU A 359 4.86 8.91 29.33
C GLU A 359 5.19 10.03 30.32
N ASP A 360 6.25 9.89 31.10
CA ASP A 360 6.70 10.88 32.09
C ASP A 360 7.09 12.21 31.42
N VAL A 361 7.90 12.17 30.36
CA VAL A 361 8.35 13.43 29.72
C VAL A 361 7.22 14.14 28.96
N ILE A 362 6.27 13.39 28.38
CA ILE A 362 5.08 13.99 27.78
C ILE A 362 4.21 14.63 28.87
N MET A 363 4.05 13.97 30.02
CA MET A 363 3.31 14.51 31.14
C MET A 363 3.98 15.80 31.67
N GLU A 364 5.30 15.80 31.89
CA GLU A 364 6.05 16.99 32.31
C GLU A 364 5.86 18.15 31.33
N ALA A 365 5.96 17.88 30.03
CA ALA A 365 5.76 18.89 28.99
C ALA A 365 4.32 19.42 28.94
N ALA A 366 3.33 18.56 29.15
CA ALA A 366 1.92 18.94 29.20
C ALA A 366 1.61 19.79 30.45
N VAL A 367 2.16 19.45 31.61
CA VAL A 367 2.06 20.25 32.84
C VAL A 367 2.69 21.64 32.64
N PHE A 368 3.85 21.70 31.96
CA PHE A 368 4.46 22.98 31.62
C PHE A 368 3.56 23.79 30.67
N ALA A 369 3.03 23.18 29.61
CA ALA A 369 2.14 23.85 28.66
C ALA A 369 0.84 24.35 29.32
N ASP A 370 0.27 23.56 30.24
CA ASP A 370 -0.95 23.91 30.97
C ASP A 370 -0.70 25.10 31.93
N ARG A 371 0.40 25.03 32.72
CA ARG A 371 0.80 26.06 33.65
C ARG A 371 0.92 27.43 32.98
N TRP A 372 1.38 27.47 31.76
CA TRP A 372 1.64 28.70 31.01
C TRP A 372 0.56 29.03 29.94
N GLY A 373 -0.51 28.24 29.87
CA GLY A 373 -1.60 28.46 28.92
C GLY A 373 -1.13 28.40 27.46
N LEU A 374 -0.24 27.47 27.13
CA LEU A 374 0.40 27.32 25.81
C LEU A 374 -0.45 26.57 24.80
N TYR A 375 -1.74 26.50 24.98
CA TYR A 375 -2.68 25.91 24.02
C TYR A 375 -3.46 26.99 23.32
N THR A 376 -3.70 26.86 22.02
CA THR A 376 -4.65 27.72 21.33
C THR A 376 -6.04 27.30 21.78
N ASN A 377 -6.64 28.09 22.65
CA ASN A 377 -8.08 28.06 22.82
C ASN A 377 -8.68 28.59 21.51
N VAL A 378 -8.97 27.68 20.58
CA VAL A 378 -9.76 28.02 19.40
C VAL A 378 -11.17 28.29 19.92
N VAL A 379 -11.38 29.52 20.42
CA VAL A 379 -12.71 30.06 20.63
C VAL A 379 -13.33 30.13 19.25
N PHE A 380 -14.16 29.14 18.90
CA PHE A 380 -15.11 29.27 17.80
C PHE A 380 -16.18 30.30 18.22
N ASP A 381 -15.78 31.57 18.21
CA ASP A 381 -16.70 32.65 18.18
C ASP A 381 -17.42 32.61 16.83
N GLU A 382 -18.75 32.52 16.83
CA GLU A 382 -19.53 32.40 15.61
C GLU A 382 -19.26 33.54 14.63
N ASP A 383 -18.92 34.75 15.13
CA ASP A 383 -18.52 35.90 14.33
C ASP A 383 -17.09 35.78 13.74
N ASN A 384 -16.21 34.98 14.34
CA ASN A 384 -14.85 34.73 13.86
C ASN A 384 -14.71 33.42 13.07
N ALA A 385 -15.67 32.52 13.12
CA ALA A 385 -15.61 31.21 12.41
C ALA A 385 -15.49 31.42 10.90
N GLN A 386 -16.21 32.36 10.32
CA GLN A 386 -16.05 32.71 8.89
C GLN A 386 -14.69 33.36 8.59
N ARG A 387 -14.15 34.20 9.48
CA ARG A 387 -12.83 34.80 9.31
C ARG A 387 -11.71 33.80 9.46
N ASN A 388 -11.83 32.86 10.39
CA ASN A 388 -10.83 31.81 10.62
C ASN A 388 -10.81 30.74 9.49
N ILE A 389 -11.98 30.41 8.95
CA ILE A 389 -12.07 29.52 7.77
C ILE A 389 -11.48 30.18 6.53
N VAL A 390 -11.84 31.47 6.30
CA VAL A 390 -11.30 32.27 5.19
C VAL A 390 -9.81 32.53 5.36
N SER A 391 -9.34 32.80 6.60
CA SER A 391 -7.94 33.00 6.91
C SER A 391 -7.11 31.72 6.72
N ALA A 392 -7.64 30.57 7.12
CA ALA A 392 -7.02 29.27 6.88
C ALA A 392 -6.99 28.88 5.38
N MET A 393 -8.04 29.24 4.62
CA MET A 393 -8.10 28.98 3.17
C MET A 393 -7.16 29.87 2.35
N TYR A 394 -6.87 31.11 2.80
CA TYR A 394 -6.04 32.05 2.07
C TYR A 394 -4.64 32.24 2.66
N GLY A 395 -4.20 31.38 3.57
CA GLY A 395 -2.84 31.44 4.14
C GLY A 395 -2.55 32.68 5.01
N ARG A 396 -3.57 33.43 5.38
CA ARG A 396 -3.46 34.54 6.35
C ARG A 396 -3.95 34.05 7.71
N GLY A 397 -3.21 33.06 8.28
CA GLY A 397 -3.52 32.51 9.61
C GLY A 397 -3.48 33.57 10.69
N ALA A 398 -4.31 33.44 11.71
CA ALA A 398 -4.05 34.09 12.98
C ALA A 398 -2.61 33.81 13.38
N VAL A 399 -1.86 34.80 13.81
CA VAL A 399 -0.48 34.62 14.27
C VAL A 399 -0.55 33.80 15.55
N ILE A 400 -0.39 32.49 15.42
CA ILE A 400 -0.29 31.57 16.56
C ILE A 400 1.05 31.89 17.25
N GLY A 401 1.02 32.18 18.53
CA GLY A 401 2.21 32.41 19.33
C GLY A 401 3.16 31.20 19.31
N LYS A 402 4.45 31.43 19.47
CA LYS A 402 5.44 30.35 19.46
C LYS A 402 5.17 29.32 20.56
N GLY A 403 4.74 29.75 21.75
CA GLY A 403 4.37 28.84 22.84
C GLY A 403 3.13 28.01 22.53
N GLU A 404 2.12 28.62 21.89
CA GLU A 404 0.90 27.88 21.47
C GLU A 404 1.20 26.84 20.39
N LYS A 405 2.19 27.06 19.53
CA LYS A 405 2.68 26.05 18.59
C LYS A 405 3.21 24.82 19.32
N PHE A 406 3.99 25.02 20.38
CA PHE A 406 4.53 23.94 21.18
C PHE A 406 3.42 23.08 21.82
N GLY A 407 2.45 23.69 22.52
CA GLY A 407 1.37 22.96 23.19
C GLY A 407 0.46 22.21 22.20
N ASN A 408 0.12 22.84 21.09
CA ASN A 408 -0.69 22.20 20.05
C ASN A 408 0.04 21.04 19.36
N GLU A 409 1.35 21.20 19.10
CA GLU A 409 2.13 20.12 18.47
C GLU A 409 2.36 18.95 19.44
N LEU A 410 2.47 19.22 20.73
CA LEU A 410 2.54 18.17 21.77
C LEU A 410 1.27 17.29 21.75
N SER A 411 0.10 17.92 21.81
CA SER A 411 -1.19 17.22 21.75
C SER A 411 -1.34 16.40 20.46
N ARG A 412 -1.00 17.01 19.35
CA ARG A 412 -1.04 16.36 18.04
C ARG A 412 -0.10 15.17 17.96
N THR A 413 1.12 15.31 18.53
CA THR A 413 2.09 14.21 18.56
C THR A 413 1.54 13.02 19.34
N LEU A 414 0.90 13.24 20.49
CA LEU A 414 0.25 12.16 21.25
C LEU A 414 -0.84 11.45 20.44
N GLN A 415 -1.66 12.19 19.67
CA GLN A 415 -2.64 11.60 18.76
C GLN A 415 -1.95 10.70 17.72
N LEU A 416 -0.85 11.15 17.13
CA LEU A 416 -0.11 10.37 16.14
C LEU A 416 0.60 9.16 16.76
N MET A 417 1.10 9.26 17.99
CA MET A 417 1.66 8.13 18.74
C MET A 417 0.60 7.04 18.94
N LEU A 418 -0.57 7.41 19.42
CA LEU A 418 -1.71 6.49 19.59
C LEU A 418 -2.17 5.88 18.25
N ARG A 419 -2.06 6.62 17.16
CA ARG A 419 -2.40 6.15 15.82
C ARG A 419 -1.42 5.10 15.29
N VAL A 420 -0.12 5.31 15.54
CA VAL A 420 0.95 4.50 14.97
C VAL A 420 1.33 3.32 15.88
N ASN A 421 1.37 3.53 17.18
CA ASN A 421 1.79 2.54 18.17
C ASN A 421 0.99 2.66 19.47
N PRO A 422 -0.33 2.38 19.44
CA PRO A 422 -1.15 2.47 20.64
C PRO A 422 -0.72 1.41 21.67
N ASP A 423 -0.61 1.82 22.91
CA ASP A 423 -0.42 0.94 24.06
C ASP A 423 -1.24 1.42 25.27
N ALA A 424 -1.35 0.56 26.27
CA ALA A 424 -2.13 0.87 27.47
C ALA A 424 -1.58 2.06 28.29
N GLY A 425 -0.27 2.32 28.23
CA GLY A 425 0.36 3.45 28.89
C GLY A 425 -0.02 4.77 28.24
N LEU A 426 0.15 4.86 26.92
CA LEU A 426 -0.25 6.03 26.14
C LEU A 426 -1.76 6.30 26.23
N CYS A 427 -2.59 5.25 26.26
CA CYS A 427 -4.03 5.40 26.45
C CYS A 427 -4.35 6.04 27.81
N ARG A 428 -3.77 5.55 28.91
CA ARG A 428 -3.92 6.14 30.25
C ARG A 428 -3.41 7.56 30.29
N LEU A 429 -2.27 7.83 29.65
CA LEU A 429 -1.70 9.17 29.57
C LEU A 429 -2.68 10.14 28.87
N ALA A 430 -3.27 9.75 27.75
CA ALA A 430 -4.24 10.56 27.02
C ALA A 430 -5.47 10.92 27.89
N LEU A 431 -6.04 9.96 28.61
CA LEU A 431 -7.14 10.18 29.55
C LEU A 431 -6.74 11.15 30.66
N LYS A 432 -5.58 10.93 31.28
CA LYS A 432 -5.07 11.79 32.36
C LYS A 432 -4.84 13.24 31.91
N LEU A 433 -4.31 13.43 30.71
CA LEU A 433 -4.10 14.75 30.13
C LEU A 433 -5.41 15.44 29.76
N PHE A 434 -6.39 14.69 29.29
CA PHE A 434 -7.73 15.20 29.05
C PHE A 434 -8.38 15.70 30.33
N ASP A 435 -8.35 14.92 31.40
CA ASP A 435 -8.89 15.28 32.70
C ASP A 435 -8.18 16.50 33.30
N MET A 436 -6.86 16.59 33.12
CA MET A 436 -6.06 17.72 33.62
C MET A 436 -6.36 19.04 32.89
N ASN A 437 -6.57 18.99 31.57
CA ASN A 437 -6.82 20.18 30.77
C ASN A 437 -8.23 20.79 30.98
N GLY A 438 -9.17 20.08 31.61
CA GLY A 438 -10.35 20.49 32.40
C GLY A 438 -11.38 21.41 31.77
N GLU A 439 -11.16 21.96 30.59
CA GLU A 439 -12.12 22.86 29.93
C GLU A 439 -13.05 22.10 28.98
N ASN A 440 -14.18 22.70 28.69
CA ASN A 440 -15.26 22.19 27.79
C ASN A 440 -14.82 21.01 26.92
N ASP A 441 -15.35 19.84 27.17
CA ASP A 441 -14.94 18.53 26.61
C ASP A 441 -14.56 18.55 25.12
N GLU A 442 -15.33 19.29 24.29
CA GLU A 442 -15.10 19.41 22.85
C GLU A 442 -13.98 20.38 22.45
N ARG A 443 -13.56 21.27 23.36
CA ARG A 443 -12.46 22.22 23.16
C ARG A 443 -11.16 21.74 23.80
N ASN A 444 -11.25 20.63 24.52
CA ASN A 444 -10.08 20.05 25.15
C ASN A 444 -9.05 19.66 24.09
N THR A 445 -7.83 20.12 24.25
CA THR A 445 -6.73 19.90 23.31
C THR A 445 -6.43 18.41 23.11
N TYR A 446 -6.68 17.57 24.11
CA TYR A 446 -6.42 16.13 24.08
C TYR A 446 -7.63 15.29 23.63
N PHE A 447 -8.73 15.91 23.25
CA PHE A 447 -9.95 15.19 22.86
C PHE A 447 -9.69 14.11 21.79
N GLY A 448 -8.96 14.46 20.72
CA GLY A 448 -8.64 13.50 19.66
C GLY A 448 -7.78 12.32 20.12
N ALA A 449 -6.86 12.55 21.05
CA ALA A 449 -6.03 11.50 21.65
C ALA A 449 -6.90 10.53 22.48
N VAL A 450 -7.84 11.05 23.25
CA VAL A 450 -8.76 10.21 24.05
C VAL A 450 -9.68 9.38 23.17
N VAL A 451 -10.19 9.94 22.07
CA VAL A 451 -10.99 9.19 21.11
C VAL A 451 -10.22 7.99 20.57
N LEU A 452 -8.96 8.19 20.16
CA LEU A 452 -8.09 7.10 19.69
C LEU A 452 -7.82 6.07 20.79
N ALA A 453 -7.57 6.51 22.02
CA ALA A 453 -7.38 5.62 23.16
C ALA A 453 -8.61 4.76 23.44
N LYS A 454 -9.80 5.36 23.43
CA LYS A 454 -11.09 4.64 23.61
C LYS A 454 -11.36 3.66 22.48
N LEU A 455 -11.11 4.05 21.23
CA LEU A 455 -11.23 3.15 20.09
C LEU A 455 -10.30 1.94 20.21
N TYR A 456 -9.07 2.18 20.66
CA TYR A 456 -8.10 1.12 20.86
C TYR A 456 -8.49 0.15 21.98
N GLU A 457 -8.96 0.68 23.12
CA GLU A 457 -9.29 -0.12 24.32
C GLU A 457 -10.62 -0.87 24.16
N ASN A 458 -11.64 -0.20 23.67
CA ASN A 458 -13.03 -0.69 23.69
C ASN A 458 -13.55 -1.12 22.31
N GLY A 459 -12.84 -0.77 21.23
CA GLY A 459 -13.30 -0.98 19.86
C GLY A 459 -14.41 -0.03 19.40
N ASP A 460 -15.05 0.72 20.32
CA ASP A 460 -16.09 1.71 20.05
C ASP A 460 -16.02 2.84 21.07
N CYS A 461 -16.21 4.07 20.61
CA CYS A 461 -16.25 5.25 21.46
C CYS A 461 -17.47 6.15 21.20
N THR A 462 -18.46 5.66 20.45
CA THR A 462 -19.62 6.45 20.02
C THR A 462 -20.40 7.03 21.21
N GLU A 463 -20.70 6.22 22.22
CA GLU A 463 -21.42 6.68 23.43
C GLU A 463 -20.59 7.66 24.25
N TRP A 464 -19.29 7.46 24.34
CA TRP A 464 -18.40 8.40 25.02
C TRP A 464 -18.37 9.76 24.31
N ILE A 465 -18.28 9.77 22.97
CA ILE A 465 -18.33 11.00 22.19
C ILE A 465 -19.68 11.70 22.34
N LYS A 466 -20.80 10.96 22.29
CA LYS A 466 -22.13 11.53 22.51
C LYS A 466 -22.27 12.18 23.89
N ALA A 467 -21.66 11.57 24.92
CA ALA A 467 -21.69 12.09 26.29
C ALA A 467 -20.84 13.36 26.47
N HIS A 468 -19.71 13.46 25.76
CA HIS A 468 -18.71 14.53 25.97
C HIS A 468 -18.73 15.60 24.86
N ALA A 469 -19.50 15.44 23.81
CA ALA A 469 -19.61 16.41 22.74
C ALA A 469 -20.99 17.07 22.75
N ALA A 470 -21.02 18.38 22.93
CA ALA A 470 -22.25 19.16 22.76
C ALA A 470 -22.64 19.20 21.27
N PHE A 471 -23.48 18.28 20.83
CA PHE A 471 -23.94 18.17 19.46
C PHE A 471 -24.91 19.28 19.07
N GLY A 472 -24.40 20.49 18.87
CA GLY A 472 -25.10 21.55 18.14
C GLY A 472 -24.85 21.43 16.65
N SER A 473 -25.80 21.81 15.82
CA SER A 473 -25.81 21.61 14.36
C SER A 473 -24.62 22.17 13.57
N GLY A 474 -23.76 23.00 14.17
CA GLY A 474 -22.52 23.51 13.54
C GLY A 474 -21.23 22.90 14.09
N ARG A 475 -21.26 22.17 15.18
CA ARG A 475 -20.07 21.71 15.93
C ARG A 475 -19.66 20.26 15.64
N ARG A 476 -20.58 19.44 15.10
CA ARG A 476 -20.24 18.05 14.65
C ARG A 476 -19.03 18.01 13.73
N SER A 477 -18.91 19.00 12.86
CA SER A 477 -17.77 19.09 11.92
C SER A 477 -16.42 19.32 12.60
N GLY A 478 -16.39 20.02 13.73
CA GLY A 478 -15.15 20.29 14.47
C GLY A 478 -14.57 19.05 15.11
N ILE A 479 -15.41 18.29 15.84
CA ILE A 479 -15.01 17.06 16.56
C ILE A 479 -14.63 15.98 15.57
N VAL A 480 -15.49 15.70 14.60
CA VAL A 480 -15.23 14.69 13.60
C VAL A 480 -14.07 15.10 12.72
N GLY A 481 -13.87 16.40 12.46
CA GLY A 481 -12.67 16.93 11.80
C GLY A 481 -11.39 16.66 12.59
N GLN A 482 -11.40 16.82 13.91
CA GLN A 482 -10.27 16.45 14.78
C GLN A 482 -9.98 14.94 14.78
N ILE A 483 -11.03 14.14 14.85
CA ILE A 483 -10.90 12.67 14.77
C ILE A 483 -10.29 12.26 13.44
N ILE A 484 -10.78 12.81 12.34
CA ILE A 484 -10.25 12.52 11.01
C ILE A 484 -8.81 13.05 10.90
N GLN A 485 -8.53 14.23 11.41
CA GLN A 485 -7.18 14.79 11.43
C GLN A 485 -6.21 13.91 12.23
N SER A 486 -6.66 13.35 13.36
CA SER A 486 -5.87 12.39 14.13
C SER A 486 -5.68 11.08 13.40
N PHE A 487 -6.66 10.67 12.58
CA PHE A 487 -6.63 9.43 11.82
C PHE A 487 -5.79 9.53 10.54
N THR A 488 -5.89 10.63 9.81
CA THR A 488 -5.28 10.81 8.47
C THR A 488 -4.00 11.63 8.48
N GLY A 489 -3.63 12.19 9.63
CA GLY A 489 -2.55 13.18 9.72
C GLY A 489 -2.96 14.54 9.16
N ALA A 490 -2.58 15.58 9.83
CA ALA A 490 -3.05 16.92 9.59
C ALA A 490 -2.88 17.41 8.16
N LYS A 491 -3.87 18.17 7.73
CA LYS A 491 -3.99 18.76 6.40
C LYS A 491 -2.81 19.60 5.93
N ASN A 492 -1.96 20.16 6.78
CA ASN A 492 -1.03 21.23 6.39
C ASN A 492 0.25 21.28 7.22
N THR A 493 0.96 20.18 7.36
CA THR A 493 2.32 20.27 7.85
C THR A 493 3.31 20.07 6.72
N GLU A 494 3.84 21.17 6.25
CA GLU A 494 4.96 21.20 5.29
C GLU A 494 6.25 20.55 5.83
N GLY A 495 6.26 20.08 7.08
CA GLY A 495 7.46 19.59 7.77
C GLY A 495 7.70 18.08 7.74
N SER A 496 6.74 17.23 7.37
CA SER A 496 6.92 15.79 7.51
C SER A 496 6.40 14.97 6.34
N GLY A 497 7.03 15.11 5.18
CA GLY A 497 6.69 14.29 4.00
C GLY A 497 6.65 12.79 4.33
N ARG A 498 7.57 12.31 5.16
CA ARG A 498 7.64 10.92 5.60
C ARG A 498 6.49 10.53 6.54
N MET A 499 6.13 11.40 7.51
CA MET A 499 4.98 11.18 8.38
C MET A 499 3.69 11.04 7.58
N ARG A 500 3.47 11.96 6.65
CA ARG A 500 2.32 11.95 5.76
C ARG A 500 2.27 10.67 4.94
N GLN A 501 3.40 10.23 4.39
CA GLN A 501 3.51 8.98 3.65
C GLN A 501 3.13 7.77 4.51
N LEU A 502 3.63 7.68 5.74
CA LEU A 502 3.31 6.57 6.66
C LEU A 502 1.85 6.56 7.06
N LEU A 503 1.26 7.71 7.33
CA LEU A 503 -0.16 7.82 7.64
C LEU A 503 -1.02 7.47 6.44
N GLN A 504 -0.62 7.86 5.24
CA GLN A 504 -1.26 7.43 4.00
C GLN A 504 -1.13 5.92 3.80
N ALA A 505 0.05 5.34 4.06
CA ALA A 505 0.23 3.89 4.03
C ALA A 505 -0.66 3.16 5.02
N ALA A 506 -0.81 3.74 6.20
CA ALA A 506 -1.61 3.18 7.26
C ALA A 506 -3.11 3.19 6.92
N THR A 507 -3.60 4.26 6.31
CA THR A 507 -5.03 4.46 6.04
C THR A 507 -5.44 4.04 4.64
N GLY A 508 -4.50 3.82 3.72
CA GLY A 508 -4.78 3.65 2.29
C GLY A 508 -5.35 4.89 1.61
N ILE A 509 -5.43 6.03 2.31
CA ILE A 509 -6.00 7.28 1.84
C ILE A 509 -4.90 8.26 1.48
N LYS A 510 -4.91 8.78 0.25
CA LYS A 510 -4.01 9.83 -0.21
C LYS A 510 -4.69 11.19 -0.09
N CYS A 511 -4.06 12.12 0.63
CA CYS A 511 -4.47 13.51 0.66
C CYS A 511 -3.77 14.28 -0.47
N THR A 512 -4.52 14.72 -1.47
CA THR A 512 -4.03 15.60 -2.54
C THR A 512 -4.56 17.03 -2.34
N ALA A 513 -4.03 17.99 -3.11
CA ALA A 513 -4.57 19.35 -3.13
C ALA A 513 -6.04 19.39 -3.60
N GLU A 514 -6.47 18.39 -4.36
CA GLU A 514 -7.82 18.28 -4.93
C GLU A 514 -8.79 17.47 -4.05
N GLY A 515 -8.30 16.81 -2.98
CA GLY A 515 -9.08 15.98 -2.08
C GLY A 515 -8.40 14.67 -1.71
N TRP A 516 -9.20 13.72 -1.21
CA TRP A 516 -8.75 12.40 -0.80
C TRP A 516 -8.90 11.40 -1.94
N SER A 517 -7.91 10.55 -2.17
CA SER A 517 -7.96 9.47 -3.16
C SER A 517 -7.42 8.16 -2.59
N THR A 518 -7.92 7.03 -3.11
CA THR A 518 -7.47 5.67 -2.77
C THR A 518 -6.34 5.16 -3.65
N GLU A 519 -5.74 6.01 -4.49
CA GLU A 519 -4.61 5.57 -5.28
C GLU A 519 -3.53 4.97 -4.40
N SER A 520 -3.02 3.81 -4.83
CA SER A 520 -1.88 3.17 -4.18
C SER A 520 -0.72 4.15 -4.11
N VAL A 521 -0.34 4.51 -2.90
CA VAL A 521 0.73 5.48 -2.68
C VAL A 521 2.04 4.71 -2.64
N PHE A 522 2.89 4.93 -3.63
CA PHE A 522 4.27 4.48 -3.60
C PHE A 522 5.07 5.36 -2.64
N TYR A 523 5.61 4.72 -1.62
CA TYR A 523 6.28 5.39 -0.52
C TYR A 523 7.78 5.39 -0.76
N ASN A 524 8.28 6.40 -1.47
CA ASN A 524 9.72 6.60 -1.57
C ASN A 524 10.32 6.86 -0.18
N GLY A 525 11.18 5.96 0.27
CA GLY A 525 11.91 6.09 1.53
C GLY A 525 11.25 5.48 2.76
N ILE A 526 10.15 4.70 2.59
CA ILE A 526 9.56 3.89 3.66
C ILE A 526 9.77 2.41 3.33
N THR A 527 10.29 1.64 4.28
CA THR A 527 10.51 0.22 4.08
C THR A 527 9.20 -0.57 4.09
N SER A 528 9.14 -1.66 3.33
CA SER A 528 8.01 -2.61 3.34
C SER A 528 7.66 -3.10 4.75
N ARG A 529 8.66 -3.19 5.63
CA ARG A 529 8.51 -3.57 7.03
C ARG A 529 7.70 -2.54 7.81
N GLU A 530 8.02 -1.24 7.67
CA GLU A 530 7.28 -0.15 8.33
C GLU A 530 5.85 -0.09 7.84
N ILE A 531 5.63 -0.21 6.52
CA ILE A 531 4.29 -0.19 5.93
C ILE A 531 3.42 -1.30 6.50
N LYS A 532 3.88 -2.56 6.48
CA LYS A 532 3.12 -3.71 7.01
C LYS A 532 2.73 -3.52 8.47
N TYR A 533 3.63 -2.99 9.28
CA TYR A 533 3.34 -2.76 10.69
C TYR A 533 2.29 -1.67 10.90
N VAL A 534 2.44 -0.53 10.24
CA VAL A 534 1.49 0.59 10.37
C VAL A 534 0.11 0.20 9.84
N GLN A 535 0.04 -0.54 8.73
CA GLN A 535 -1.21 -1.08 8.20
C GLN A 535 -1.91 -2.02 9.18
N SER A 536 -1.18 -2.92 9.84
CA SER A 536 -1.76 -3.88 10.79
C SER A 536 -2.46 -3.20 11.98
N ILE A 537 -1.90 -2.09 12.45
CA ILE A 537 -2.50 -1.30 13.54
C ILE A 537 -3.70 -0.51 13.05
N SER A 538 -3.60 0.08 11.86
CA SER A 538 -4.68 0.85 11.26
C SER A 538 -5.97 0.07 11.10
N GLN A 539 -5.88 -1.14 10.57
CA GLN A 539 -7.05 -1.99 10.33
C GLN A 539 -7.86 -2.27 11.59
N ARG A 540 -7.21 -2.31 12.76
CA ARG A 540 -7.90 -2.50 14.05
C ARG A 540 -8.74 -1.31 14.47
N ILE A 541 -8.38 -0.11 14.05
CA ILE A 541 -9.07 1.14 14.43
C ILE A 541 -10.15 1.50 13.41
N GLU A 542 -9.92 1.24 12.13
CA GLU A 542 -10.79 1.65 11.02
C GLU A 542 -12.20 1.06 11.07
N GLY A 543 -12.33 -0.22 11.43
CA GLY A 543 -13.62 -0.91 11.49
C GLY A 543 -14.65 -0.25 12.41
N ASN A 544 -14.20 0.35 13.51
CA ASN A 544 -15.07 0.96 14.53
C ASN A 544 -15.33 2.46 14.29
N PHE A 545 -14.63 3.04 13.34
CA PHE A 545 -14.68 4.47 13.07
C PHE A 545 -15.72 4.85 12.01
N THR A 546 -16.14 3.88 11.20
CA THR A 546 -17.01 4.09 10.04
C THR A 546 -18.37 4.67 10.43
N ASP A 547 -18.97 4.18 11.53
CA ASP A 547 -20.29 4.64 11.97
C ASP A 547 -20.28 6.13 12.33
N MET A 548 -19.18 6.61 12.90
CA MET A 548 -19.00 8.03 13.22
C MET A 548 -18.85 8.89 11.96
N LEU A 549 -18.19 8.39 10.93
CA LEU A 549 -18.05 9.08 9.64
C LEU A 549 -19.41 9.16 8.92
N ILE A 550 -20.22 8.09 8.99
CA ILE A 550 -21.57 8.03 8.43
C ILE A 550 -22.49 9.05 9.12
N ASP A 551 -22.44 9.14 10.44
CA ASP A 551 -23.23 10.10 11.24
C ASP A 551 -22.91 11.56 10.92
N GLY A 552 -21.74 11.83 10.34
CA GLY A 552 -21.33 13.15 9.85
C GLY A 552 -22.09 13.67 8.63
N ALA A 553 -23.09 12.93 8.13
CA ALA A 553 -24.09 13.37 7.15
C ALA A 553 -23.55 14.05 5.87
N GLY A 554 -22.54 13.46 5.25
CA GLY A 554 -21.99 13.92 3.96
C GLY A 554 -20.74 14.80 4.04
N TYR A 555 -20.40 15.28 5.22
CA TYR A 555 -19.17 16.06 5.40
C TYR A 555 -17.89 15.23 5.20
N PHE A 556 -17.99 13.93 5.44
CA PHE A 556 -16.87 12.98 5.38
C PHE A 556 -16.94 11.98 4.24
N ASP A 557 -17.84 12.22 3.29
CA ASP A 557 -18.02 11.32 2.14
C ASP A 557 -16.72 10.99 1.42
N ASP A 558 -15.83 11.97 1.25
CA ASP A 558 -14.55 11.77 0.57
C ASP A 558 -13.61 10.81 1.33
N ILE A 559 -13.73 10.78 2.65
CA ILE A 559 -12.94 9.86 3.48
C ILE A 559 -13.53 8.47 3.42
N ILE A 560 -14.85 8.34 3.56
CA ILE A 560 -15.55 7.06 3.43
C ILE A 560 -15.26 6.43 2.06
N ILE A 561 -15.41 7.22 0.98
CA ILE A 561 -15.09 6.79 -0.38
C ILE A 561 -13.62 6.37 -0.51
N GLY A 562 -12.72 7.11 0.14
CA GLY A 562 -11.30 6.80 0.17
C GLY A 562 -10.93 5.53 0.92
N MET A 563 -11.74 5.09 1.88
CA MET A 563 -11.54 3.86 2.65
C MET A 563 -12.09 2.61 1.96
N VAL A 564 -13.02 2.77 1.00
CA VAL A 564 -13.65 1.65 0.28
C VAL A 564 -12.63 0.94 -0.62
N CYS A 565 -12.44 -0.35 -0.37
CA CYS A 565 -11.67 -1.26 -1.24
C CYS A 565 -12.36 -2.63 -1.30
N GLU A 566 -12.15 -3.36 -2.39
CA GLU A 566 -12.81 -4.65 -2.64
C GLU A 566 -12.44 -5.73 -1.59
N GLU A 567 -11.27 -5.60 -0.97
CA GLU A 567 -10.79 -6.52 0.05
C GLU A 567 -11.48 -6.30 1.41
N ASN A 568 -11.99 -5.11 1.68
CA ASN A 568 -12.65 -4.77 2.95
C ASN A 568 -14.18 -4.91 2.86
N LYS A 569 -14.65 -6.15 2.83
CA LYS A 569 -16.08 -6.47 2.70
C LYS A 569 -16.93 -5.91 3.85
N GLU A 570 -16.42 -5.96 5.09
CA GLU A 570 -17.15 -5.44 6.26
C GLU A 570 -17.41 -3.95 6.15
N LEU A 571 -16.42 -3.18 5.72
CA LEU A 571 -16.61 -1.75 5.46
C LEU A 571 -17.60 -1.53 4.32
N CYS A 572 -17.45 -2.27 3.21
CA CYS A 572 -18.33 -2.17 2.05
C CYS A 572 -19.81 -2.40 2.42
N GLU A 573 -20.11 -3.44 3.19
CA GLU A 573 -21.46 -3.74 3.66
C GLU A 573 -22.04 -2.61 4.52
N LYS A 574 -21.23 -2.00 5.38
CA LYS A 574 -21.65 -0.87 6.23
C LYS A 574 -21.95 0.40 5.45
N VAL A 575 -21.16 0.71 4.43
CA VAL A 575 -21.21 2.01 3.75
C VAL A 575 -22.04 2.01 2.46
N GLU A 576 -22.36 0.84 1.88
CA GLU A 576 -23.08 0.74 0.60
C GLU A 576 -24.40 1.50 0.63
N GLU A 577 -25.28 1.18 1.59
CA GLU A 577 -26.58 1.83 1.72
C GLU A 577 -26.47 3.34 1.97
N TYR A 578 -25.50 3.73 2.80
CA TYR A 578 -25.20 5.14 3.06
C TYR A 578 -24.78 5.87 1.79
N LEU A 579 -23.79 5.37 1.07
CA LEU A 579 -23.30 5.98 -0.17
C LEU A 579 -24.40 6.05 -1.24
N TYR A 580 -25.22 5.02 -1.35
CA TYR A 580 -26.35 4.99 -2.27
C TYR A 580 -27.36 6.10 -1.98
N LYS A 581 -27.79 6.25 -0.72
CA LYS A 581 -28.65 7.34 -0.27
C LYS A 581 -28.04 8.72 -0.49
N ARG A 582 -26.70 8.82 -0.28
CA ARG A 582 -25.98 10.09 -0.50
C ARG A 582 -26.04 10.51 -1.95
N VAL A 583 -25.85 9.61 -2.90
CA VAL A 583 -25.96 9.93 -4.34
C VAL A 583 -27.35 10.50 -4.65
N LEU A 584 -28.41 9.84 -4.17
CA LEU A 584 -29.81 10.26 -4.43
C LEU A 584 -30.18 11.59 -3.76
N THR A 585 -29.45 12.02 -2.75
CA THR A 585 -29.68 13.31 -2.04
C THR A 585 -28.74 14.42 -2.47
N TYR A 586 -27.76 14.13 -3.33
CA TYR A 586 -26.72 15.07 -3.72
C TYR A 586 -27.28 16.15 -4.67
N THR A 587 -27.22 17.40 -4.24
CA THR A 587 -27.78 18.56 -4.99
C THR A 587 -26.72 19.55 -5.48
N SER A 588 -25.44 19.40 -5.08
CA SER A 588 -24.38 20.34 -5.43
C SER A 588 -23.71 20.00 -6.77
N LYS A 589 -23.06 20.97 -7.38
CA LYS A 589 -22.32 20.84 -8.66
C LYS A 589 -21.05 19.96 -8.60
N GLY A 590 -20.85 19.20 -7.53
CA GLY A 590 -19.74 18.25 -7.40
C GLY A 590 -19.91 17.01 -8.28
N LYS A 591 -18.82 16.30 -8.55
CA LYS A 591 -18.81 15.14 -9.45
C LYS A 591 -19.30 13.88 -8.71
N PRO A 592 -20.49 13.32 -8.99
CA PRO A 592 -21.00 12.11 -8.33
C PRO A 592 -20.26 10.82 -8.70
N VAL A 593 -19.37 10.88 -9.69
CA VAL A 593 -18.61 9.73 -10.22
C VAL A 593 -17.87 8.97 -9.12
N LYS A 594 -17.29 9.68 -8.17
CA LYS A 594 -16.57 9.07 -7.04
C LYS A 594 -17.46 8.14 -6.20
N TYR A 595 -18.73 8.47 -6.06
CA TYR A 595 -19.70 7.62 -5.35
C TYR A 595 -20.05 6.37 -6.15
N PHE A 596 -20.23 6.51 -7.48
CA PHE A 596 -20.50 5.35 -8.35
C PHE A 596 -19.33 4.38 -8.33
N THR A 597 -18.09 4.91 -8.44
CA THR A 597 -16.88 4.10 -8.35
C THR A 597 -16.77 3.40 -6.99
N ALA A 598 -17.11 4.09 -5.90
CA ALA A 598 -17.11 3.50 -4.56
C ALA A 598 -18.19 2.41 -4.42
N LEU A 599 -19.42 2.66 -4.88
CA LEU A 599 -20.49 1.67 -4.89
C LEU A 599 -20.12 0.41 -5.68
N LYS A 600 -19.46 0.59 -6.85
CA LYS A 600 -18.96 -0.52 -7.63
C LYS A 600 -17.90 -1.33 -6.87
N LYS A 601 -17.00 -0.67 -6.16
CA LYS A 601 -16.02 -1.33 -5.29
C LYS A 601 -16.64 -2.03 -4.09
N CYS A 602 -17.77 -1.52 -3.57
CA CYS A 602 -18.54 -2.21 -2.53
C CYS A 602 -19.23 -3.48 -3.06
N GLY A 603 -19.28 -3.70 -4.38
CA GLY A 603 -19.98 -4.81 -4.99
C GLY A 603 -21.50 -4.56 -5.11
N CYS A 604 -21.93 -3.31 -5.09
CA CYS A 604 -23.35 -2.94 -5.30
C CYS A 604 -23.86 -3.52 -6.60
N THR A 605 -24.98 -4.25 -6.53
CA THR A 605 -25.54 -5.03 -7.65
C THR A 605 -26.68 -4.33 -8.39
N HIS A 606 -27.02 -3.09 -8.00
CA HIS A 606 -28.14 -2.35 -8.60
C HIS A 606 -27.78 -0.86 -8.78
N CYS A 607 -28.54 -0.17 -9.64
CA CYS A 607 -28.32 1.25 -9.91
C CYS A 607 -29.61 2.06 -10.01
N ASP A 608 -30.67 1.61 -9.36
CA ASP A 608 -32.01 2.20 -9.42
C ASP A 608 -32.04 3.68 -9.03
N GLY A 609 -32.48 4.52 -9.94
CA GLY A 609 -32.60 5.96 -9.72
C GLY A 609 -31.30 6.77 -9.82
N LEU A 610 -30.13 6.14 -9.94
CA LEU A 610 -28.84 6.84 -9.97
C LEU A 610 -28.68 7.67 -11.26
N ALA A 611 -28.95 7.10 -12.42
CA ALA A 611 -28.91 7.83 -13.70
C ALA A 611 -30.03 8.86 -13.79
N VAL A 612 -31.24 8.52 -13.34
CA VAL A 612 -32.38 9.46 -13.27
C VAL A 612 -32.03 10.66 -12.41
N HIS A 613 -31.45 10.45 -11.23
CA HIS A 613 -31.06 11.54 -10.34
C HIS A 613 -29.94 12.38 -10.94
N TYR A 614 -28.92 11.74 -11.53
CA TYR A 614 -27.83 12.43 -12.21
C TYR A 614 -28.36 13.37 -13.28
N LEU A 615 -29.22 12.90 -14.17
CA LEU A 615 -29.78 13.67 -15.25
C LEU A 615 -30.73 14.82 -14.78
N LYS A 616 -31.33 14.72 -13.60
CA LYS A 616 -32.14 15.79 -13.02
C LYS A 616 -31.30 16.92 -12.43
N VAL A 617 -30.15 16.60 -11.86
CA VAL A 617 -29.31 17.52 -11.09
C VAL A 617 -28.21 18.17 -11.95
N PHE A 618 -27.68 17.43 -12.92
CA PHE A 618 -26.54 17.87 -13.72
C PHE A 618 -26.94 18.10 -15.19
N SER A 619 -26.34 19.10 -15.81
CA SER A 619 -26.45 19.31 -17.25
C SER A 619 -25.71 18.19 -17.99
N LEU A 620 -26.35 17.66 -19.02
CA LEU A 620 -25.79 16.53 -19.78
C LEU A 620 -24.77 16.99 -20.81
N ASP A 621 -23.53 16.54 -20.62
CA ASP A 621 -22.58 16.30 -21.69
C ASP A 621 -22.61 14.79 -21.98
N ILE A 622 -22.99 14.40 -23.20
CA ILE A 622 -23.17 12.97 -23.55
C ILE A 622 -21.88 12.16 -23.38
N TRP A 623 -20.74 12.77 -23.64
CA TRP A 623 -19.44 12.12 -23.47
C TRP A 623 -19.12 11.91 -21.99
N ALA A 624 -19.38 12.91 -21.15
CA ALA A 624 -19.28 12.78 -19.70
C ALA A 624 -20.28 11.74 -19.17
N PHE A 625 -21.50 11.70 -19.75
CA PHE A 625 -22.52 10.74 -19.35
C PHE A 625 -22.16 9.29 -19.73
N ARG A 626 -21.49 9.07 -20.86
CA ARG A 626 -20.93 7.75 -21.19
C ARG A 626 -20.03 7.24 -20.07
N TYR A 627 -19.08 8.07 -19.60
CA TYR A 627 -18.22 7.73 -18.49
C TYR A 627 -19.00 7.45 -17.19
N ILE A 628 -20.08 8.19 -16.93
CA ILE A 628 -20.99 7.93 -15.81
C ILE A 628 -21.63 6.53 -15.92
N VAL A 629 -22.12 6.16 -17.07
CA VAL A 629 -22.75 4.85 -17.33
C VAL A 629 -21.75 3.71 -17.13
N GLU A 630 -20.49 3.90 -17.53
CA GLU A 630 -19.43 2.95 -17.26
C GLU A 630 -19.21 2.72 -15.77
N GLN A 631 -19.34 3.79 -14.96
CA GLN A 631 -19.11 3.75 -13.52
C GLN A 631 -20.34 3.34 -12.70
N LEU A 632 -21.53 3.26 -13.29
CA LEU A 632 -22.71 2.78 -12.58
C LEU A 632 -22.49 1.34 -12.05
N PRO A 633 -22.93 1.05 -10.80
CA PRO A 633 -22.92 -0.32 -10.29
C PRO A 633 -24.00 -1.18 -10.98
N GLY A 634 -23.97 -2.48 -10.73
CA GLY A 634 -24.94 -3.44 -11.29
C GLY A 634 -24.52 -4.06 -12.62
N SER A 635 -25.31 -5.01 -13.08
CA SER A 635 -25.13 -5.70 -14.36
C SER A 635 -25.44 -4.80 -15.54
N SER A 636 -25.04 -5.21 -16.76
CA SER A 636 -25.42 -4.50 -17.98
C SER A 636 -26.92 -4.38 -18.14
N GLN A 637 -27.71 -5.38 -17.69
CA GLN A 637 -29.16 -5.33 -17.72
C GLN A 637 -29.72 -4.29 -16.75
N ASP A 638 -29.19 -4.21 -15.52
CA ASP A 638 -29.62 -3.20 -14.54
C ASP A 638 -29.37 -1.78 -15.05
N LYS A 639 -28.21 -1.57 -15.70
CA LYS A 639 -27.86 -0.30 -16.34
C LYS A 639 -28.80 0.04 -17.50
N ILE A 640 -29.16 -0.94 -18.33
CA ILE A 640 -30.12 -0.75 -19.43
C ILE A 640 -31.47 -0.34 -18.87
N ASP A 641 -31.97 -1.04 -17.86
CA ASP A 641 -33.26 -0.77 -17.24
C ASP A 641 -33.31 0.63 -16.62
N GLU A 642 -32.22 1.03 -15.95
CA GLU A 642 -32.09 2.39 -15.41
C GLU A 642 -32.02 3.47 -16.49
N LEU A 643 -31.26 3.25 -17.58
CA LEU A 643 -31.24 4.17 -18.71
C LEU A 643 -32.60 4.27 -19.39
N MET A 644 -33.30 3.17 -19.56
CA MET A 644 -34.65 3.19 -20.13
C MET A 644 -35.66 3.89 -19.20
N ARG A 645 -35.51 3.78 -17.89
CA ARG A 645 -36.29 4.55 -16.88
C ARG A 645 -36.01 6.06 -16.99
N ALA A 646 -34.77 6.45 -17.28
CA ALA A 646 -34.36 7.83 -17.45
C ALA A 646 -34.72 8.42 -18.84
N TYR A 647 -34.95 7.60 -19.84
CA TYR A 647 -35.20 8.01 -21.22
C TYR A 647 -36.36 9.02 -21.41
N PRO A 648 -37.49 8.93 -20.68
CA PRO A 648 -38.56 9.94 -20.77
C PRO A 648 -38.10 11.36 -20.39
N LEU A 649 -37.08 11.50 -19.53
CA LEU A 649 -36.48 12.79 -19.18
C LEU A 649 -35.72 13.36 -20.37
N ILE A 650 -34.99 12.53 -21.11
CA ILE A 650 -34.26 12.89 -22.32
C ILE A 650 -35.24 13.37 -23.37
N LYS A 651 -36.27 12.57 -23.66
CA LYS A 651 -37.31 12.85 -24.66
C LYS A 651 -38.12 14.11 -24.36
N SER A 652 -38.39 14.39 -23.09
CA SER A 652 -39.20 15.57 -22.71
C SER A 652 -38.40 16.89 -22.65
N GLY A 653 -37.07 16.83 -22.81
CA GLY A 653 -36.19 18.00 -22.68
C GLY A 653 -36.17 18.62 -21.28
N LYS A 654 -36.69 17.91 -20.25
CA LYS A 654 -36.74 18.37 -18.84
C LYS A 654 -35.43 18.15 -18.08
N ILE A 655 -34.31 18.08 -18.80
CA ILE A 655 -33.00 17.92 -18.21
C ILE A 655 -32.36 19.28 -17.99
N GLY A 656 -31.69 19.43 -16.88
CA GLY A 656 -31.03 20.67 -16.52
C GLY A 656 -30.06 21.18 -17.60
N GLY A 657 -30.38 22.33 -18.21
CA GLY A 657 -29.46 23.17 -18.95
C GLY A 657 -28.89 22.64 -20.27
N GLY A 658 -29.63 22.73 -21.36
CA GLY A 658 -29.02 22.80 -22.68
C GLY A 658 -29.22 21.60 -23.62
N PHE A 659 -29.99 20.60 -23.26
CA PHE A 659 -30.25 19.43 -24.09
C PHE A 659 -31.42 19.66 -25.06
N LYS A 660 -31.18 20.34 -26.17
CA LYS A 660 -32.19 20.60 -27.19
C LYS A 660 -31.76 20.18 -28.60
N SER A 661 -30.94 19.15 -28.79
CA SER A 661 -30.61 18.69 -30.11
C SER A 661 -31.05 17.22 -30.30
N GLU A 662 -31.73 16.96 -31.43
CA GLU A 662 -32.15 15.60 -31.87
C GLU A 662 -30.97 14.60 -31.87
N GLY A 663 -29.75 15.07 -32.06
CA GLY A 663 -28.54 14.25 -32.04
C GLY A 663 -28.26 13.58 -30.68
N ASN A 664 -28.66 14.20 -29.58
CA ASN A 664 -28.37 13.68 -28.23
C ASN A 664 -29.27 12.49 -27.86
N GLU A 665 -30.52 12.43 -28.36
CA GLU A 665 -31.41 11.31 -28.18
C GLU A 665 -30.85 10.05 -28.86
N SER A 666 -30.35 10.19 -30.06
CA SER A 666 -29.72 9.10 -30.81
C SER A 666 -28.45 8.61 -30.13
N MET A 667 -27.61 9.51 -29.61
CA MET A 667 -26.40 9.16 -28.87
C MET A 667 -26.72 8.48 -27.53
N TYR A 668 -27.78 8.91 -26.87
CA TYR A 668 -28.26 8.27 -25.64
C TYR A 668 -28.72 6.83 -25.86
N LEU A 669 -29.52 6.59 -26.88
CA LEU A 669 -29.95 5.25 -27.25
C LEU A 669 -28.77 4.40 -27.72
N GLY A 670 -27.79 5.03 -28.37
CA GLY A 670 -26.53 4.37 -28.70
C GLY A 670 -25.80 3.78 -27.53
N LEU A 671 -25.82 4.43 -26.34
CA LEU A 671 -25.24 3.88 -25.10
C LEU A 671 -25.99 2.63 -24.62
N VAL A 672 -27.32 2.61 -24.76
CA VAL A 672 -28.12 1.42 -24.45
C VAL A 672 -27.77 0.26 -25.39
N ASP A 673 -27.56 0.53 -26.66
CA ASP A 673 -27.16 -0.50 -27.62
C ASP A 673 -25.73 -0.98 -27.39
N GLU A 674 -24.83 -0.11 -26.99
CA GLU A 674 -23.46 -0.51 -26.55
C GLU A 674 -23.48 -1.43 -25.34
N LEU A 675 -24.31 -1.15 -24.33
CA LEU A 675 -24.50 -2.04 -23.18
C LEU A 675 -25.08 -3.41 -23.61
N ARG A 676 -26.07 -3.44 -24.54
CA ARG A 676 -26.62 -4.70 -25.08
C ARG A 676 -25.57 -5.52 -25.83
N MET A 677 -24.63 -4.86 -26.45
CA MET A 677 -23.53 -5.51 -27.20
C MET A 677 -22.32 -5.86 -26.32
N GLY A 678 -22.37 -5.56 -25.03
CA GLY A 678 -21.24 -5.78 -24.12
C GLY A 678 -20.00 -4.92 -24.42
N LYS A 679 -20.19 -3.75 -25.02
CA LYS A 679 -19.12 -2.80 -25.37
C LYS A 679 -18.90 -1.73 -24.29
N LEU A 680 -19.78 -1.68 -23.29
CA LEU A 680 -19.77 -0.77 -22.15
C LEU A 680 -19.88 -1.53 -20.84
#